data_79fb2babe71ac8bcc60f295036a57adc
#
_entry.id   79fb2babe71ac8bcc60f295036a57adc
#
_cell.length_a   1.000
_cell.length_b   1.000
_cell.length_c   1.000
_cell.angle_alpha   90.00
_cell.angle_beta   90.00
_cell.angle_gamma   90.00
#
_symmetry.space_group_name_H-M   'P 1'
#
loop_
_entity.id
_entity.type
_entity.pdbx_description
1 polymer ?
#
loop_
_entity_poly.entity_id
_entity_poly.type
_entity_poly.pdbx_seq_one_letter_code
_entity_poly.pdbx_strand_id
1 'polypeptide(L)'
;MMVEKKKTTTKKTETKKQDTKKEAPVKQEVKKQAPAPAAKAVAAPGTTTKQEARIGVFICHCGTNIAGSMDIPAVQEYAKTLPNVAYVDNYKYMCSMPGQAVISKAVKDNHLTGVVVSACSPRLHEPTFRTATKEAGINPFRFEMANIREQNSWVHMHDREGSTEKAKDAIRIAVAKAALLQDLFPKTVPVEKAAMVVGAGVAGMQAALDLAAAGIKTYLVESDTSIGGRMSQLDKTFPTLDCSQCILTPKMVDVGRATMIDLMTYTEVDAVEGYIGNFDVTVRKKARGVLTPAEAEARGIVGGGCNGCGDCEAVCPVIKPNEFEVGMKPRKAIYINHPQVVPLLYTIDFNTCIKCGLCVTACGPEKKAIDLESKDEFVKVKVGTVILATGYDIFPIENKQEWGYKRYDNVITSLEFERLICASGPTGGHLVRPSDGETPMRVAFVLCAGSRDNTGIGKPYCSRFCCMYSLKHAHQITEKIPGCIPYIFYMDIRSFGKAYEEFYYRIQDEGAKFIRGRVANILEDPKTKNLHVYADDTLLDRPVDMEVDLVVLAAAIQPKVDTNRTRKLFGVSCSQDGWLLEAHPKLNPCGTTTAGVFLAGVCQGPKDIPDTVAQAEGAASAASIPIHKGEVELEPYFATCIEEKCAGCGMCVNLCPYSALSLVEKDGRQVMQVTEAKCKGCGTCGGFCPGGAIWMNHFATPQIVAQIDAFLLGGEQ
;
A
#
# COMPACT_ATOMS: atom_id res chain seq x y z
N MET A 1 -57.38 -24.85 18.37
CA MET A 1 -57.66 -24.63 19.80
C MET A 1 -56.95 -23.38 20.27
N MET A 2 -57.81 -22.44 20.64
CA MET A 2 -57.64 -21.21 21.45
C MET A 2 -56.52 -20.20 21.13
N VAL A 3 -57.07 -19.10 20.66
CA VAL A 3 -56.52 -17.74 20.54
C VAL A 3 -56.52 -17.07 21.92
N GLU A 4 -55.44 -16.41 22.27
CA GLU A 4 -55.50 -15.38 23.33
C GLU A 4 -54.96 -14.04 22.84
N LYS A 5 -55.87 -13.08 22.77
CA LYS A 5 -55.63 -11.65 22.50
C LYS A 5 -55.15 -10.95 23.74
N LYS A 6 -54.03 -10.21 23.71
CA LYS A 6 -53.71 -9.20 24.69
C LYS A 6 -53.81 -7.80 24.10
N LYS A 7 -54.57 -6.96 24.83
CA LYS A 7 -54.95 -5.59 24.53
C LYS A 7 -53.73 -4.64 24.73
N THR A 8 -53.57 -3.73 23.80
CA THR A 8 -52.70 -2.55 23.91
C THR A 8 -53.43 -1.41 24.57
N THR A 9 -52.85 -0.87 25.64
CA THR A 9 -53.30 0.39 26.32
C THR A 9 -52.39 1.52 25.86
N THR A 10 -52.99 2.50 25.20
CA THR A 10 -52.41 3.79 24.81
C THR A 10 -52.37 4.72 26.02
N LYS A 11 -51.18 5.24 26.41
CA LYS A 11 -51.05 6.38 27.27
C LYS A 11 -50.68 7.61 26.45
N LYS A 12 -51.57 8.63 26.51
CA LYS A 12 -51.33 10.00 26.08
C LYS A 12 -50.33 10.67 27.01
N THR A 13 -49.34 11.33 26.47
CA THR A 13 -48.48 12.26 27.23
C THR A 13 -48.61 13.66 26.62
N GLU A 14 -48.95 14.60 27.44
CA GLU A 14 -49.17 16.01 27.12
C GLU A 14 -47.85 16.73 26.80
N THR A 15 -47.91 17.58 25.77
CA THR A 15 -46.85 18.50 25.38
C THR A 15 -46.88 19.77 26.20
N LYS A 16 -45.88 20.03 27.01
CA LYS A 16 -45.60 21.36 27.61
C LYS A 16 -44.77 22.19 26.63
N LYS A 17 -45.32 23.34 26.24
CA LYS A 17 -44.61 24.42 25.53
C LYS A 17 -43.62 25.04 26.48
N GLN A 18 -42.37 25.19 26.04
CA GLN A 18 -41.37 26.07 26.68
C GLN A 18 -41.01 27.21 25.73
N ASP A 19 -41.09 28.43 26.31
CA ASP A 19 -40.79 29.68 25.62
C ASP A 19 -39.30 29.81 25.32
N THR A 20 -38.97 30.18 24.08
CA THR A 20 -37.63 30.52 23.65
C THR A 20 -37.35 31.99 23.90
N LYS A 21 -36.48 32.31 24.89
CA LYS A 21 -35.83 33.59 24.98
C LYS A 21 -34.64 33.64 24.02
N LYS A 22 -34.65 34.64 23.15
CA LYS A 22 -33.51 34.99 22.26
C LYS A 22 -32.40 35.62 23.11
N GLU A 23 -31.23 34.99 23.16
CA GLU A 23 -30.00 35.63 23.64
C GLU A 23 -29.19 36.13 22.44
N ALA A 24 -28.62 37.33 22.63
CA ALA A 24 -27.81 38.04 21.66
C ALA A 24 -26.38 37.45 21.54
N PRO A 25 -25.66 37.61 20.40
CA PRO A 25 -24.36 36.97 20.18
C PRO A 25 -23.26 37.66 21.02
N VAL A 26 -22.59 36.84 21.82
CA VAL A 26 -21.38 37.23 22.57
C VAL A 26 -20.22 37.30 21.58
N LYS A 27 -19.62 38.49 21.43
CA LYS A 27 -18.36 38.70 20.72
C LYS A 27 -17.22 38.07 21.54
N GLN A 28 -16.63 36.98 21.02
CA GLN A 28 -15.38 36.44 21.53
C GLN A 28 -14.20 37.28 21.01
N GLU A 29 -13.50 37.92 21.90
CA GLU A 29 -12.19 38.56 21.65
C GLU A 29 -11.13 37.48 21.39
N VAL A 30 -10.52 37.53 20.18
CA VAL A 30 -9.38 36.71 19.83
C VAL A 30 -8.16 37.22 20.60
N LYS A 31 -7.77 36.55 21.67
CA LYS A 31 -6.46 36.76 22.31
C LYS A 31 -5.35 36.33 21.35
N LYS A 32 -4.57 37.29 20.88
CA LYS A 32 -3.31 37.05 20.18
C LYS A 32 -2.38 36.27 21.11
N GLN A 33 -2.10 35.02 20.76
CA GLN A 33 -1.04 34.24 21.41
C GLN A 33 0.32 34.84 21.06
N ALA A 34 1.15 35.03 22.09
CA ALA A 34 2.53 35.47 21.95
C ALA A 34 3.35 34.41 21.16
N PRO A 35 4.35 34.80 20.37
CA PRO A 35 5.19 33.85 19.66
C PRO A 35 5.94 32.94 20.65
N ALA A 36 5.94 31.64 20.37
CA ALA A 36 6.68 30.64 21.13
C ALA A 36 8.17 31.00 21.21
N PRO A 37 8.86 30.74 22.34
CA PRO A 37 10.28 31.07 22.47
C PRO A 37 11.10 30.28 21.44
N ALA A 38 11.98 30.96 20.71
CA ALA A 38 12.87 30.41 19.73
C ALA A 38 13.67 29.21 20.32
N ALA A 39 13.58 28.06 19.64
CA ALA A 39 14.33 26.87 20.01
C ALA A 39 15.83 27.21 20.04
N LYS A 40 16.48 26.94 21.17
CA LYS A 40 17.93 27.11 21.32
C LYS A 40 18.62 26.22 20.26
N ALA A 41 19.44 26.84 19.42
CA ALA A 41 20.27 26.16 18.45
C ALA A 41 21.11 25.07 19.16
N VAL A 42 21.15 23.88 18.61
CA VAL A 42 22.03 22.80 19.07
C VAL A 42 23.46 23.28 18.84
N ALA A 43 24.21 23.47 19.94
CA ALA A 43 25.60 23.88 19.88
C ALA A 43 26.42 22.82 19.11
N ALA A 44 27.36 23.29 18.29
CA ALA A 44 28.37 22.43 17.66
C ALA A 44 29.10 21.59 18.73
N PRO A 45 29.52 20.34 18.44
CA PRO A 45 30.14 19.48 19.44
C PRO A 45 31.52 20.01 19.81
N GLY A 46 31.59 20.76 20.89
CA GLY A 46 32.81 21.39 21.36
C GLY A 46 32.79 21.85 22.81
N THR A 47 31.64 22.07 23.43
CA THR A 47 31.60 22.63 24.80
C THR A 47 30.46 22.04 25.64
N THR A 48 30.57 20.77 25.96
CA THR A 48 29.94 20.22 27.17
C THR A 48 31.02 19.66 28.05
N THR A 49 31.03 20.00 29.34
CA THR A 49 31.84 19.37 30.37
C THR A 49 31.82 17.86 30.14
N LYS A 50 33.03 17.26 29.92
CA LYS A 50 33.20 15.80 29.76
C LYS A 50 32.71 15.11 31.03
N GLN A 51 31.42 14.77 31.09
CA GLN A 51 30.95 13.80 32.05
C GLN A 51 31.55 12.47 31.62
N GLU A 52 32.29 11.81 32.50
CA GLU A 52 32.88 10.50 32.25
C GLU A 52 31.77 9.52 31.82
N ALA A 53 31.98 8.85 30.67
CA ALA A 53 30.97 7.91 30.17
C ALA A 53 30.93 6.70 31.13
N ARG A 54 29.73 6.35 31.59
CA ARG A 54 29.45 5.18 32.44
C ARG A 54 28.41 4.31 31.74
N ILE A 55 28.87 3.30 31.01
CA ILE A 55 28.04 2.47 30.11
C ILE A 55 27.57 1.22 30.87
N GLY A 56 26.28 0.92 30.78
CA GLY A 56 25.74 -0.38 31.14
C GLY A 56 25.57 -1.29 29.93
N VAL A 57 26.09 -2.50 30.02
CA VAL A 57 25.97 -3.51 28.97
C VAL A 57 24.98 -4.60 29.40
N PHE A 58 23.98 -4.87 28.58
CA PHE A 58 22.89 -5.82 28.86
C PHE A 58 22.82 -6.88 27.77
N ILE A 59 23.11 -8.14 28.13
CA ILE A 59 23.22 -9.26 27.19
C ILE A 59 21.91 -10.09 27.21
N CYS A 60 21.26 -10.20 26.08
CA CYS A 60 20.04 -10.97 25.91
C CYS A 60 20.36 -12.42 25.51
N HIS A 61 19.72 -13.42 26.15
CA HIS A 61 19.82 -14.81 25.72
C HIS A 61 18.92 -15.12 24.53
N CYS A 62 17.82 -14.38 24.36
CA CYS A 62 16.74 -14.65 23.39
C CYS A 62 16.28 -16.12 23.45
N GLY A 63 16.07 -16.64 24.66
CA GLY A 63 15.93 -18.08 24.91
C GLY A 63 17.21 -18.85 24.52
N THR A 64 17.07 -19.75 23.56
CA THR A 64 18.18 -20.52 23.00
C THR A 64 18.77 -19.91 21.72
N ASN A 65 18.10 -18.91 21.13
CA ASN A 65 18.53 -18.32 19.84
C ASN A 65 19.90 -17.63 19.90
N ILE A 66 20.28 -17.10 21.05
CA ILE A 66 21.59 -16.49 21.30
C ILE A 66 22.41 -17.41 22.21
N ALA A 67 21.89 -17.75 23.39
CA ALA A 67 22.62 -18.54 24.38
C ALA A 67 22.91 -19.98 23.94
N GLY A 68 22.23 -20.53 22.93
CA GLY A 68 22.50 -21.85 22.38
C GLY A 68 23.80 -21.95 21.58
N SER A 69 24.23 -20.83 20.97
CA SER A 69 25.40 -20.78 20.07
C SER A 69 26.61 -20.04 20.61
N MET A 70 26.55 -19.43 21.81
CA MET A 70 27.67 -18.71 22.38
C MET A 70 27.80 -18.93 23.89
N ASP A 71 28.95 -18.58 24.46
CA ASP A 71 29.20 -18.62 25.89
C ASP A 71 28.88 -17.26 26.53
N ILE A 72 27.66 -17.13 27.05
CA ILE A 72 27.17 -15.88 27.66
C ILE A 72 28.04 -15.47 28.87
N PRO A 73 28.41 -16.36 29.82
CA PRO A 73 29.35 -16.01 30.89
C PRO A 73 30.66 -15.43 30.39
N ALA A 74 31.30 -16.04 29.39
CA ALA A 74 32.55 -15.55 28.81
C ALA A 74 32.39 -14.17 28.16
N VAL A 75 31.29 -13.93 27.45
CA VAL A 75 30.93 -12.62 26.86
C VAL A 75 30.69 -11.58 27.96
N GLN A 76 30.05 -11.96 29.07
CA GLN A 76 29.77 -11.07 30.19
C GLN A 76 31.07 -10.66 30.92
N GLU A 77 31.97 -11.60 31.22
CA GLU A 77 33.23 -11.30 31.84
C GLU A 77 34.11 -10.41 30.96
N TYR A 78 34.15 -10.68 29.66
CA TYR A 78 34.84 -9.82 28.71
C TYR A 78 34.27 -8.39 28.70
N ALA A 79 32.93 -8.24 28.65
CA ALA A 79 32.29 -6.93 28.61
C ALA A 79 32.65 -6.06 29.85
N LYS A 80 32.92 -6.67 31.01
CA LYS A 80 33.37 -5.96 32.23
C LYS A 80 34.75 -5.34 32.08
N THR A 81 35.58 -5.86 31.19
CA THR A 81 36.96 -5.35 30.99
C THR A 81 37.03 -4.15 30.06
N LEU A 82 35.93 -3.84 29.35
CA LEU A 82 35.91 -2.80 28.35
C LEU A 82 35.98 -1.40 28.98
N PRO A 83 36.70 -0.44 28.37
CA PRO A 83 36.74 0.94 28.81
C PRO A 83 35.33 1.55 28.89
N ASN A 84 35.10 2.39 29.90
CA ASN A 84 33.81 3.08 30.16
C ASN A 84 32.64 2.17 30.57
N VAL A 85 32.80 0.87 30.67
CA VAL A 85 31.79 -0.05 31.18
C VAL A 85 31.75 -0.01 32.70
N ALA A 86 30.64 0.41 33.29
CA ALA A 86 30.45 0.50 34.73
C ALA A 86 29.56 -0.64 35.29
N TYR A 87 28.77 -1.30 34.43
CA TYR A 87 27.90 -2.40 34.83
C TYR A 87 27.61 -3.35 33.70
N VAL A 88 27.57 -4.65 33.96
CA VAL A 88 27.21 -5.69 32.98
C VAL A 88 26.24 -6.67 33.61
N ASP A 89 25.15 -6.97 32.89
CA ASP A 89 24.21 -7.99 33.30
C ASP A 89 23.65 -8.74 32.08
N ASN A 90 22.99 -9.87 32.33
CA ASN A 90 22.36 -10.66 31.29
C ASN A 90 20.98 -11.14 31.72
N TYR A 91 20.09 -11.37 30.76
CA TYR A 91 18.76 -11.88 31.04
C TYR A 91 18.20 -12.70 29.87
N LYS A 92 17.33 -13.70 30.19
CA LYS A 92 16.75 -14.58 29.17
C LYS A 92 16.03 -13.85 28.05
N TYR A 93 15.28 -12.82 28.38
CA TYR A 93 14.49 -12.02 27.46
C TYR A 93 14.56 -10.54 27.83
N MET A 94 15.63 -9.87 27.46
CA MET A 94 15.88 -8.49 27.82
C MET A 94 14.76 -7.53 27.37
N CYS A 95 14.07 -7.85 26.26
CA CYS A 95 12.93 -7.09 25.75
C CYS A 95 11.63 -7.26 26.56
N SER A 96 11.57 -8.25 27.47
CA SER A 96 10.41 -8.43 28.37
C SER A 96 10.36 -7.39 29.47
N MET A 97 9.20 -7.20 30.10
CA MET A 97 9.07 -6.27 31.25
C MET A 97 10.11 -6.54 32.35
N PRO A 98 10.36 -7.80 32.81
CA PRO A 98 11.43 -8.06 33.78
C PRO A 98 12.81 -7.67 33.27
N GLY A 99 13.13 -7.92 31.98
CA GLY A 99 14.41 -7.53 31.38
C GLY A 99 14.57 -6.00 31.30
N GLN A 100 13.54 -5.27 30.93
CA GLN A 100 13.53 -3.80 30.95
C GLN A 100 13.68 -3.25 32.38
N ALA A 101 13.09 -3.92 33.38
CA ALA A 101 13.26 -3.56 34.79
C ALA A 101 14.72 -3.74 35.26
N VAL A 102 15.44 -4.76 34.77
CA VAL A 102 16.89 -4.93 35.02
C VAL A 102 17.66 -3.71 34.51
N ILE A 103 17.40 -3.27 33.27
CA ILE A 103 18.03 -2.07 32.70
C ILE A 103 17.71 -0.84 33.56
N SER A 104 16.45 -0.59 33.84
CA SER A 104 15.99 0.58 34.56
C SER A 104 16.58 0.66 35.99
N LYS A 105 16.64 -0.48 36.68
CA LYS A 105 17.26 -0.58 38.00
C LYS A 105 18.75 -0.30 37.93
N ALA A 106 19.49 -0.98 37.04
CA ALA A 106 20.92 -0.81 36.90
C ALA A 106 21.32 0.63 36.56
N VAL A 107 20.58 1.29 35.70
CA VAL A 107 20.79 2.71 35.34
C VAL A 107 20.78 3.58 36.61
N LYS A 108 19.79 3.40 37.48
CA LYS A 108 19.62 4.20 38.70
C LYS A 108 20.67 3.86 39.75
N ASP A 109 20.90 2.56 40.01
CA ASP A 109 21.78 2.09 41.07
C ASP A 109 23.26 2.38 40.78
N ASN A 110 23.66 2.36 39.50
CA ASN A 110 25.04 2.55 39.08
C ASN A 110 25.31 3.91 38.42
N HIS A 111 24.34 4.82 38.42
CA HIS A 111 24.44 6.16 37.81
C HIS A 111 24.98 6.09 36.37
N LEU A 112 24.40 5.22 35.55
CA LEU A 112 24.83 5.04 34.16
C LEU A 112 24.45 6.26 33.32
N THR A 113 25.33 6.58 32.36
CA THR A 113 25.12 7.69 31.40
C THR A 113 24.78 7.23 30.00
N GLY A 114 24.90 5.92 29.73
CA GLY A 114 24.56 5.29 28.44
C GLY A 114 24.26 3.81 28.60
N VAL A 115 23.59 3.24 27.66
CA VAL A 115 23.14 1.84 27.66
C VAL A 115 23.48 1.16 26.35
N VAL A 116 24.08 -0.03 26.43
CA VAL A 116 24.28 -0.95 25.30
C VAL A 116 23.49 -2.21 25.55
N VAL A 117 22.60 -2.56 24.62
CA VAL A 117 21.85 -3.82 24.66
C VAL A 117 22.34 -4.74 23.56
N SER A 118 22.93 -5.87 23.96
CA SER A 118 23.44 -6.89 23.06
C SER A 118 22.35 -7.95 22.87
N ALA A 119 21.64 -7.89 21.74
CA ALA A 119 20.41 -8.68 21.52
C ALA A 119 20.16 -8.97 20.02
N CYS A 120 18.89 -9.02 19.63
CA CYS A 120 18.43 -9.14 18.25
C CYS A 120 18.62 -7.84 17.45
N SER A 121 18.12 -7.84 16.21
CA SER A 121 18.15 -6.66 15.33
C SER A 121 17.49 -5.43 15.94
N PRO A 122 18.09 -4.24 15.81
CA PRO A 122 17.47 -2.96 16.18
C PRO A 122 16.08 -2.75 15.58
N ARG A 123 15.85 -3.26 14.37
CA ARG A 123 14.53 -3.17 13.68
C ARG A 123 13.35 -3.72 14.49
N LEU A 124 13.60 -4.61 15.44
CA LEU A 124 12.55 -5.22 16.27
C LEU A 124 12.31 -4.46 17.57
N HIS A 125 13.38 -4.20 18.33
CA HIS A 125 13.26 -3.79 19.74
C HIS A 125 14.00 -2.50 20.11
N GLU A 126 14.56 -1.77 19.17
CA GLU A 126 15.17 -0.47 19.44
C GLU A 126 14.19 0.49 20.12
N PRO A 127 12.92 0.66 19.65
CA PRO A 127 11.94 1.51 20.34
C PRO A 127 11.64 1.04 21.77
N THR A 128 11.58 -0.28 22.00
CA THR A 128 11.36 -0.88 23.33
C THR A 128 12.46 -0.49 24.31
N PHE A 129 13.70 -0.62 23.91
CA PHE A 129 14.84 -0.32 24.78
C PHE A 129 15.09 1.19 24.93
N ARG A 130 14.80 2.00 23.92
CA ARG A 130 14.80 3.46 24.05
C ARG A 130 13.75 3.93 25.07
N THR A 131 12.58 3.33 25.06
CA THR A 131 11.54 3.61 26.07
C THR A 131 12.03 3.24 27.47
N ALA A 132 12.58 2.05 27.65
CA ALA A 132 13.14 1.62 28.94
C ALA A 132 14.28 2.55 29.42
N THR A 133 15.15 3.01 28.52
CA THR A 133 16.22 3.97 28.82
C THR A 133 15.67 5.33 29.26
N LYS A 134 14.63 5.82 28.58
CA LYS A 134 13.91 7.05 28.93
C LYS A 134 13.24 6.97 30.31
N GLU A 135 12.53 5.87 30.57
CA GLU A 135 11.88 5.61 31.87
C GLU A 135 12.88 5.46 33.01
N ALA A 136 14.09 5.02 32.70
CA ALA A 136 15.18 4.97 33.67
C ALA A 136 15.78 6.34 34.00
N GLY A 137 15.49 7.40 33.21
CA GLY A 137 15.93 8.77 33.43
C GLY A 137 17.13 9.21 32.59
N ILE A 138 17.53 8.44 31.59
CA ILE A 138 18.59 8.81 30.61
C ILE A 138 17.91 9.26 29.30
N ASN A 139 18.58 10.15 28.55
CA ASN A 139 18.13 10.50 27.20
C ASN A 139 18.03 9.25 26.34
N PRO A 140 16.88 8.98 25.68
CA PRO A 140 16.62 7.72 24.95
C PRO A 140 17.58 7.47 23.79
N PHE A 141 18.33 8.48 23.36
CA PHE A 141 19.33 8.38 22.30
C PHE A 141 20.76 8.13 22.82
N ARG A 142 20.98 8.10 24.13
CA ARG A 142 22.21 7.53 24.74
C ARG A 142 22.13 6.02 24.88
N PHE A 143 21.71 5.40 23.79
CA PHE A 143 21.42 3.98 23.68
C PHE A 143 21.99 3.43 22.37
N GLU A 144 22.61 2.25 22.43
CA GLU A 144 23.14 1.53 21.28
C GLU A 144 22.75 0.05 21.34
N MET A 145 22.57 -0.59 20.20
CA MET A 145 22.32 -2.04 20.11
C MET A 145 23.45 -2.76 19.39
N ALA A 146 23.98 -3.81 20.03
CA ALA A 146 24.84 -4.80 19.38
C ALA A 146 23.99 -5.98 18.89
N ASN A 147 23.92 -6.19 17.57
CA ASN A 147 23.17 -7.32 17.01
C ASN A 147 23.99 -8.61 17.10
N ILE A 148 23.72 -9.39 18.15
CA ILE A 148 24.39 -10.67 18.41
C ILE A 148 23.49 -11.88 18.07
N ARG A 149 22.34 -11.67 17.42
CA ARG A 149 21.44 -12.74 16.95
C ARG A 149 21.52 -12.92 15.43
N GLU A 150 20.92 -12.02 14.66
CA GLU A 150 20.83 -12.14 13.20
C GLU A 150 22.21 -12.04 12.53
N GLN A 151 23.10 -11.20 13.06
CA GLN A 151 24.45 -10.99 12.51
C GLN A 151 25.51 -11.89 13.15
N ASN A 152 25.17 -12.66 14.16
CA ASN A 152 26.12 -13.52 14.87
C ASN A 152 25.55 -14.92 15.12
N SER A 153 24.72 -15.13 16.15
CA SER A 153 24.30 -16.48 16.57
C SER A 153 23.61 -17.28 15.47
N TRP A 154 22.85 -16.65 14.59
CA TRP A 154 22.23 -17.34 13.45
C TRP A 154 23.18 -17.63 12.30
N VAL A 155 24.28 -16.89 12.18
CA VAL A 155 25.34 -17.13 11.19
C VAL A 155 26.30 -18.23 11.67
N HIS A 156 26.54 -18.30 12.98
CA HIS A 156 27.49 -19.21 13.62
C HIS A 156 26.79 -20.24 14.53
N MET A 157 25.64 -20.79 14.10
CA MET A 157 24.83 -21.71 14.93
C MET A 157 25.58 -22.94 15.42
N HIS A 158 26.58 -23.40 14.66
CA HIS A 158 27.36 -24.60 14.93
C HIS A 158 28.84 -24.33 15.30
N ASP A 159 29.18 -23.07 15.45
CA ASP A 159 30.50 -22.59 15.85
C ASP A 159 30.40 -21.72 17.11
N ARG A 160 30.43 -22.36 18.27
CA ARG A 160 30.22 -21.69 19.55
C ARG A 160 31.38 -20.76 19.89
N GLU A 161 32.63 -21.13 19.56
CA GLU A 161 33.80 -20.34 19.81
C GLU A 161 33.80 -19.08 18.95
N GLY A 162 33.66 -19.22 17.64
CA GLY A 162 33.57 -18.10 16.71
C GLY A 162 32.37 -17.17 16.99
N SER A 163 31.24 -17.75 17.39
CA SER A 163 30.09 -16.95 17.83
C SER A 163 30.36 -16.15 19.09
N THR A 164 31.10 -16.73 20.06
CA THR A 164 31.48 -16.05 21.30
C THR A 164 32.43 -14.89 21.04
N GLU A 165 33.47 -15.10 20.24
CA GLU A 165 34.44 -14.05 19.91
C GLU A 165 33.79 -12.91 19.11
N LYS A 166 32.99 -13.24 18.14
CA LYS A 166 32.24 -12.23 17.35
C LYS A 166 31.26 -11.43 18.21
N ALA A 167 30.69 -12.04 19.26
CA ALA A 167 29.82 -11.30 20.20
C ALA A 167 30.65 -10.30 21.02
N LYS A 168 31.86 -10.68 21.46
CA LYS A 168 32.77 -9.79 22.16
C LYS A 168 33.16 -8.59 21.28
N ASP A 169 33.48 -8.81 20.00
CA ASP A 169 33.75 -7.75 19.03
C ASP A 169 32.58 -6.81 18.86
N ALA A 170 31.39 -7.35 18.63
CA ALA A 170 30.17 -6.54 18.44
C ALA A 170 29.89 -5.66 19.67
N ILE A 171 30.08 -6.18 20.87
CA ILE A 171 29.88 -5.43 22.11
C ILE A 171 30.95 -4.35 22.28
N ARG A 172 32.23 -4.66 22.02
CA ARG A 172 33.34 -3.71 22.09
C ARG A 172 33.12 -2.52 21.17
N ILE A 173 32.70 -2.78 19.91
CA ILE A 173 32.36 -1.76 18.91
C ILE A 173 31.20 -0.89 19.40
N ALA A 174 30.14 -1.51 19.93
CA ALA A 174 28.96 -0.79 20.42
C ALA A 174 29.28 0.07 21.65
N VAL A 175 30.09 -0.41 22.57
CA VAL A 175 30.56 0.34 23.76
C VAL A 175 31.40 1.55 23.34
N ALA A 176 32.33 1.40 22.39
CA ALA A 176 33.16 2.48 21.89
C ALA A 176 32.30 3.62 21.28
N LYS A 177 31.27 3.27 20.51
CA LYS A 177 30.29 4.24 20.00
C LYS A 177 29.47 4.85 21.12
N ALA A 178 28.91 4.03 22.02
CA ALA A 178 28.02 4.47 23.10
C ALA A 178 28.71 5.51 24.03
N ALA A 179 30.01 5.41 24.25
CA ALA A 179 30.80 6.38 25.03
C ALA A 179 30.81 7.80 24.41
N LEU A 180 30.56 7.91 23.09
CA LEU A 180 30.58 9.15 22.32
C LEU A 180 29.18 9.64 21.95
N LEU A 181 28.10 8.97 22.38
CA LEU A 181 26.74 9.40 22.12
C LEU A 181 26.42 10.68 22.90
N GLN A 182 25.58 11.50 22.28
CA GLN A 182 25.12 12.77 22.84
C GLN A 182 23.59 12.74 23.03
N ASP A 183 23.08 13.67 23.82
CA ASP A 183 21.64 13.87 23.94
C ASP A 183 21.06 14.37 22.64
N LEU A 184 20.09 13.67 22.11
CA LEU A 184 19.30 14.11 20.98
C LEU A 184 17.86 14.33 21.42
N PHE A 185 17.23 15.32 20.80
CA PHE A 185 15.85 15.71 21.13
C PHE A 185 15.02 15.65 19.85
N PRO A 186 14.00 14.78 19.80
CA PRO A 186 13.05 14.74 18.70
C PRO A 186 12.35 16.09 18.54
N LYS A 187 12.06 16.46 17.29
CA LYS A 187 11.23 17.62 16.98
C LYS A 187 9.85 17.15 16.56
N THR A 188 8.82 17.88 16.96
CA THR A 188 7.45 17.65 16.49
C THR A 188 7.12 18.57 15.33
N VAL A 189 6.38 18.05 14.36
CA VAL A 189 5.81 18.83 13.27
C VAL A 189 4.30 18.68 13.25
N PRO A 190 3.55 19.77 12.98
CA PRO A 190 2.10 19.68 12.87
C PRO A 190 1.70 18.79 11.68
N VAL A 191 0.52 18.17 11.78
CA VAL A 191 -0.04 17.29 10.75
C VAL A 191 -1.26 17.95 10.13
N GLU A 192 -1.26 18.03 8.78
CA GLU A 192 -2.43 18.46 8.01
C GLU A 192 -3.62 17.52 8.26
N LYS A 193 -4.80 18.10 8.51
CA LYS A 193 -6.02 17.35 8.88
C LYS A 193 -6.78 16.81 7.65
N ALA A 194 -6.03 16.28 6.69
CA ALA A 194 -6.58 15.66 5.50
C ALA A 194 -5.76 14.43 5.11
N ALA A 195 -6.37 13.49 4.43
CA ALA A 195 -5.74 12.31 3.87
C ALA A 195 -5.96 12.26 2.35
N MET A 196 -5.07 11.55 1.64
CA MET A 196 -5.28 11.21 0.24
C MET A 196 -5.33 9.69 0.08
N VAL A 197 -6.27 9.22 -0.74
CA VAL A 197 -6.35 7.83 -1.18
C VAL A 197 -6.18 7.80 -2.69
N VAL A 198 -5.20 7.02 -3.19
CA VAL A 198 -4.88 6.90 -4.61
C VAL A 198 -5.36 5.57 -5.15
N GLY A 199 -6.36 5.62 -6.03
CA GLY A 199 -7.10 4.49 -6.55
C GLY A 199 -8.45 4.28 -5.84
N ALA A 200 -9.54 4.27 -6.61
CA ALA A 200 -10.91 4.13 -6.11
C ALA A 200 -11.55 2.78 -6.49
N GLY A 201 -10.77 1.71 -6.46
CA GLY A 201 -11.28 0.34 -6.37
C GLY A 201 -11.87 0.06 -4.99
N VAL A 202 -12.30 -1.19 -4.72
CA VAL A 202 -12.92 -1.58 -3.44
C VAL A 202 -12.06 -1.22 -2.21
N ALA A 203 -10.72 -1.36 -2.31
CA ALA A 203 -9.80 -0.99 -1.24
C ALA A 203 -9.82 0.52 -0.96
N GLY A 204 -9.67 1.33 -2.02
CA GLY A 204 -9.60 2.78 -1.86
C GLY A 204 -10.95 3.39 -1.43
N MET A 205 -12.05 2.87 -1.91
CA MET A 205 -13.38 3.28 -1.46
C MET A 205 -13.61 2.97 0.01
N GLN A 206 -13.27 1.75 0.45
CA GLN A 206 -13.36 1.39 1.88
C GLN A 206 -12.51 2.31 2.73
N ALA A 207 -11.23 2.48 2.39
CA ALA A 207 -10.33 3.35 3.14
C ALA A 207 -10.82 4.81 3.20
N ALA A 208 -11.37 5.33 2.10
CA ALA A 208 -11.90 6.69 2.05
C ALA A 208 -13.16 6.86 2.91
N LEU A 209 -14.06 5.88 2.91
CA LEU A 209 -15.27 5.88 3.75
C LEU A 209 -14.91 5.81 5.24
N ASP A 210 -13.94 4.98 5.63
CA ASP A 210 -13.50 4.84 7.01
C ASP A 210 -12.82 6.14 7.52
N LEU A 211 -11.96 6.75 6.70
CA LEU A 211 -11.36 8.05 7.02
C LEU A 211 -12.43 9.15 7.15
N ALA A 212 -13.41 9.17 6.24
CA ALA A 212 -14.53 10.12 6.30
C ALA A 212 -15.41 9.91 7.54
N ALA A 213 -15.69 8.66 7.88
CA ALA A 213 -16.42 8.29 9.11
C ALA A 213 -15.65 8.69 10.38
N ALA A 214 -14.31 8.67 10.33
CA ALA A 214 -13.45 9.21 11.40
C ALA A 214 -13.35 10.75 11.41
N GLY A 215 -14.10 11.45 10.55
CA GLY A 215 -14.12 12.92 10.50
C GLY A 215 -12.93 13.54 9.77
N ILE A 216 -12.21 12.78 8.95
CA ILE A 216 -11.02 13.22 8.21
C ILE A 216 -11.40 13.59 6.78
N LYS A 217 -11.09 14.82 6.37
CA LYS A 217 -11.20 15.25 4.96
C LYS A 217 -10.33 14.35 4.09
N THR A 218 -10.93 13.71 3.09
CA THR A 218 -10.26 12.71 2.26
C THR A 218 -10.33 13.08 0.78
N TYR A 219 -9.19 13.17 0.11
CA TYR A 219 -9.10 13.30 -1.34
C TYR A 219 -8.97 11.90 -1.95
N LEU A 220 -10.00 11.45 -2.68
CA LEU A 220 -9.99 10.16 -3.35
C LEU A 220 -9.71 10.36 -4.84
N VAL A 221 -8.51 9.96 -5.27
CA VAL A 221 -8.00 10.16 -6.64
C VAL A 221 -8.14 8.86 -7.44
N GLU A 222 -8.79 8.93 -8.61
CA GLU A 222 -8.98 7.80 -9.52
C GLU A 222 -8.60 8.18 -10.95
N SER A 223 -7.75 7.37 -11.55
CA SER A 223 -7.27 7.55 -12.93
C SER A 223 -8.32 7.26 -13.99
N ASP A 224 -9.29 6.42 -13.65
CA ASP A 224 -10.42 6.06 -14.51
C ASP A 224 -11.54 7.10 -14.44
N THR A 225 -12.48 7.02 -15.38
CA THR A 225 -13.61 7.97 -15.47
C THR A 225 -14.67 7.75 -14.39
N SER A 226 -14.65 6.57 -13.74
CA SER A 226 -15.54 6.16 -12.66
C SER A 226 -14.78 5.37 -11.61
N ILE A 227 -15.30 5.35 -10.38
CA ILE A 227 -14.82 4.49 -9.30
C ILE A 227 -15.38 3.05 -9.46
N GLY A 228 -14.89 2.10 -8.65
CA GLY A 228 -15.32 0.70 -8.64
C GLY A 228 -14.20 -0.29 -8.98
N GLY A 229 -13.23 0.11 -9.80
CA GLY A 229 -12.09 -0.69 -10.20
C GLY A 229 -12.47 -2.04 -10.84
N ARG A 230 -11.67 -3.08 -10.61
CA ARG A 230 -11.91 -4.42 -11.20
C ARG A 230 -13.19 -5.09 -10.71
N MET A 231 -13.66 -4.77 -9.49
CA MET A 231 -14.87 -5.36 -8.96
C MET A 231 -16.11 -4.98 -9.77
N SER A 232 -16.13 -3.80 -10.41
CA SER A 232 -17.21 -3.37 -11.30
C SER A 232 -17.32 -4.20 -12.58
N GLN A 233 -16.29 -4.96 -12.94
CA GLN A 233 -16.28 -5.83 -14.13
C GLN A 233 -16.76 -7.25 -13.83
N LEU A 234 -16.99 -7.62 -12.57
CA LEU A 234 -17.39 -8.96 -12.14
C LEU A 234 -18.92 -9.12 -12.13
N ASP A 235 -19.39 -10.35 -12.38
CA ASP A 235 -20.81 -10.72 -12.24
C ASP A 235 -21.14 -11.07 -10.79
N LYS A 236 -20.56 -12.15 -10.27
CA LYS A 236 -20.71 -12.61 -8.89
C LYS A 236 -19.37 -12.65 -8.15
N THR A 237 -19.40 -12.70 -6.82
CA THR A 237 -18.24 -12.89 -5.95
C THR A 237 -18.30 -14.26 -5.25
N PHE A 238 -17.13 -14.85 -4.99
CA PHE A 238 -17.02 -16.12 -4.26
C PHE A 238 -16.80 -15.86 -2.75
N PRO A 239 -17.11 -16.79 -1.85
CA PRO A 239 -17.80 -18.06 -2.04
C PRO A 239 -19.32 -17.92 -2.00
N THR A 240 -19.83 -16.76 -1.59
CA THR A 240 -21.24 -16.48 -1.27
C THR A 240 -22.12 -16.30 -2.51
N LEU A 241 -21.53 -16.12 -3.68
CA LEU A 241 -22.19 -15.88 -4.96
C LEU A 241 -23.04 -14.59 -5.01
N ASP A 242 -22.70 -13.62 -4.17
CA ASP A 242 -23.31 -12.30 -4.21
C ASP A 242 -23.07 -11.62 -5.56
N CYS A 243 -24.08 -10.90 -6.04
CA CYS A 243 -23.93 -10.03 -7.19
C CYS A 243 -22.91 -8.93 -6.89
N SER A 244 -21.85 -8.85 -7.67
CA SER A 244 -20.77 -7.90 -7.46
C SER A 244 -21.26 -6.45 -7.48
N GLN A 245 -22.09 -6.09 -8.44
CA GLN A 245 -22.66 -4.74 -8.56
C GLN A 245 -23.62 -4.41 -7.41
N CYS A 246 -24.37 -5.41 -6.91
CA CYS A 246 -25.33 -5.20 -5.83
C CYS A 246 -24.66 -4.82 -4.50
N ILE A 247 -23.44 -5.32 -4.26
CA ILE A 247 -22.67 -4.97 -3.05
C ILE A 247 -21.72 -3.79 -3.28
N LEU A 248 -21.28 -3.55 -4.51
CA LEU A 248 -20.37 -2.47 -4.86
C LEU A 248 -21.06 -1.12 -5.04
N THR A 249 -22.21 -1.09 -5.76
CA THR A 249 -22.91 0.14 -6.10
C THR A 249 -23.31 0.97 -4.88
N PRO A 250 -23.84 0.39 -3.77
CA PRO A 250 -24.10 1.16 -2.55
C PRO A 250 -22.84 1.90 -2.03
N LYS A 251 -21.69 1.20 -1.97
CA LYS A 251 -20.43 1.83 -1.57
C LYS A 251 -20.00 2.96 -2.51
N MET A 252 -20.17 2.79 -3.82
CA MET A 252 -19.88 3.84 -4.81
C MET A 252 -20.76 5.07 -4.58
N VAL A 253 -22.06 4.87 -4.31
CA VAL A 253 -23.01 5.94 -4.02
C VAL A 253 -22.66 6.64 -2.70
N ASP A 254 -22.29 5.88 -1.66
CA ASP A 254 -21.88 6.44 -0.38
C ASP A 254 -20.63 7.32 -0.53
N VAL A 255 -19.62 6.87 -1.30
CA VAL A 255 -18.45 7.70 -1.65
C VAL A 255 -18.87 8.98 -2.38
N GLY A 256 -19.76 8.87 -3.37
CA GLY A 256 -20.21 10.03 -4.15
C GLY A 256 -21.04 11.05 -3.37
N ARG A 257 -21.65 10.63 -2.25
CA ARG A 257 -22.47 11.48 -1.37
C ARG A 257 -21.76 11.99 -0.12
N ALA A 258 -20.64 11.39 0.23
CA ALA A 258 -19.90 11.72 1.45
C ALA A 258 -19.31 13.14 1.37
N THR A 259 -19.75 14.04 2.24
CA THR A 259 -19.29 15.43 2.27
C THR A 259 -17.82 15.58 2.67
N MET A 260 -17.27 14.59 3.37
CA MET A 260 -15.86 14.55 3.77
C MET A 260 -14.94 13.96 2.69
N ILE A 261 -15.50 13.39 1.61
CA ILE A 261 -14.72 12.85 0.48
C ILE A 261 -14.78 13.83 -0.69
N ASP A 262 -13.62 14.24 -1.16
CA ASP A 262 -13.45 14.97 -2.42
C ASP A 262 -13.06 13.95 -3.50
N LEU A 263 -14.05 13.54 -4.31
CA LEU A 263 -13.88 12.53 -5.32
C LEU A 263 -13.32 13.13 -6.62
N MET A 264 -12.10 12.75 -6.97
CA MET A 264 -11.39 13.21 -8.16
C MET A 264 -11.23 12.06 -9.15
N THR A 265 -12.24 11.81 -9.98
CA THR A 265 -12.15 10.82 -11.08
C THR A 265 -11.48 11.42 -12.31
N TYR A 266 -10.97 10.56 -13.19
CA TYR A 266 -10.19 10.91 -14.38
C TYR A 266 -8.98 11.79 -14.02
N THR A 267 -8.36 11.49 -12.87
CA THR A 267 -7.32 12.30 -12.23
C THR A 267 -6.13 11.42 -11.85
N GLU A 268 -4.92 11.90 -12.09
CA GLU A 268 -3.68 11.21 -11.74
C GLU A 268 -2.81 12.07 -10.82
N VAL A 269 -2.05 11.43 -9.93
CA VAL A 269 -1.01 12.12 -9.16
C VAL A 269 0.17 12.42 -10.09
N ASP A 270 0.55 13.69 -10.17
CA ASP A 270 1.64 14.18 -11.03
C ASP A 270 2.94 14.41 -10.28
N ALA A 271 2.87 15.02 -9.09
CA ALA A 271 4.02 15.26 -8.23
C ALA A 271 3.64 15.14 -6.75
N VAL A 272 4.59 14.71 -5.94
CA VAL A 272 4.48 14.61 -4.47
C VAL A 272 5.73 15.20 -3.86
N GLU A 273 5.56 16.18 -2.99
CA GLU A 273 6.61 16.79 -2.21
C GLU A 273 6.24 16.74 -0.72
N GLY A 274 7.20 17.03 0.15
CA GLY A 274 6.91 17.10 1.58
C GLY A 274 7.32 15.82 2.33
N TYR A 275 6.64 15.57 3.44
CA TYR A 275 6.96 14.51 4.42
C TYR A 275 5.71 14.16 5.23
N ILE A 276 5.79 13.13 6.08
CA ILE A 276 4.69 12.73 6.98
C ILE A 276 4.10 13.95 7.70
N GLY A 277 2.81 14.07 7.62
CA GLY A 277 2.06 15.21 8.19
C GLY A 277 1.90 16.39 7.23
N ASN A 278 2.75 16.54 6.21
CA ASN A 278 2.78 17.71 5.33
C ASN A 278 3.20 17.33 3.90
N PHE A 279 2.38 16.52 3.24
CA PHE A 279 2.55 16.23 1.81
C PHE A 279 1.85 17.30 0.97
N ASP A 280 2.60 17.92 0.05
CA ASP A 280 2.10 18.76 -1.01
C ASP A 280 1.97 17.91 -2.28
N VAL A 281 0.74 17.59 -2.67
CA VAL A 281 0.46 16.70 -3.80
C VAL A 281 -0.12 17.51 -4.95
N THR A 282 0.50 17.43 -6.12
CA THR A 282 -0.06 17.97 -7.37
C THR A 282 -0.78 16.84 -8.09
N VAL A 283 -2.06 17.03 -8.35
CA VAL A 283 -2.86 16.12 -9.16
C VAL A 283 -3.19 16.75 -10.50
N ARG A 284 -3.19 15.94 -11.56
CA ARG A 284 -3.58 16.30 -12.91
C ARG A 284 -4.97 15.77 -13.19
N LYS A 285 -5.98 16.63 -13.22
CA LYS A 285 -7.31 16.31 -13.72
C LYS A 285 -7.23 16.32 -15.25
N LYS A 286 -7.43 15.16 -15.86
CA LYS A 286 -7.43 15.02 -17.32
C LYS A 286 -8.64 15.69 -17.94
N ALA A 287 -8.47 16.29 -19.10
CA ALA A 287 -9.54 16.89 -19.86
C ALA A 287 -10.67 15.90 -20.13
N ARG A 288 -11.81 16.04 -19.44
CA ARG A 288 -12.98 15.17 -19.61
C ARG A 288 -13.81 15.54 -20.83
N GLY A 289 -13.75 16.80 -21.26
CA GLY A 289 -14.55 17.34 -22.37
C GLY A 289 -16.05 17.45 -22.07
N VAL A 290 -16.45 17.20 -20.82
CA VAL A 290 -17.84 17.27 -20.37
C VAL A 290 -17.90 17.91 -19.00
N LEU A 291 -18.67 18.99 -18.88
CA LEU A 291 -18.82 19.77 -17.65
C LEU A 291 -19.78 19.06 -16.67
N THR A 292 -19.40 19.04 -15.42
CA THR A 292 -20.30 18.75 -14.31
C THR A 292 -21.33 19.88 -14.15
N PRO A 293 -22.46 19.66 -13.45
CA PRO A 293 -23.39 20.75 -13.12
C PRO A 293 -22.72 21.92 -12.38
N ALA A 294 -21.82 21.65 -11.44
CA ALA A 294 -21.10 22.68 -10.70
C ALA A 294 -20.12 23.49 -11.58
N GLU A 295 -19.41 22.84 -12.49
CA GLU A 295 -18.54 23.52 -13.45
C GLU A 295 -19.33 24.36 -14.47
N ALA A 296 -20.50 23.88 -14.90
CA ALA A 296 -21.39 24.62 -15.76
C ALA A 296 -21.93 25.87 -15.05
N GLU A 297 -22.35 25.76 -13.80
CA GLU A 297 -22.81 26.87 -12.97
C GLU A 297 -21.68 27.91 -12.75
N ALA A 298 -20.47 27.46 -12.46
CA ALA A 298 -19.30 28.34 -12.33
C ALA A 298 -18.98 29.10 -13.62
N ARG A 299 -19.37 28.58 -14.79
CA ARG A 299 -19.28 29.25 -16.09
C ARG A 299 -20.51 30.08 -16.45
N GLY A 300 -21.47 30.25 -15.55
CA GLY A 300 -22.69 31.03 -15.74
C GLY A 300 -23.78 30.29 -16.55
N ILE A 301 -23.67 28.99 -16.74
CA ILE A 301 -24.63 28.13 -17.41
C ILE A 301 -25.59 27.57 -16.35
N VAL A 302 -26.57 28.37 -15.96
CA VAL A 302 -27.56 28.02 -14.93
C VAL A 302 -28.42 26.82 -15.37
N GLY A 303 -28.43 25.78 -14.51
CA GLY A 303 -29.12 24.50 -14.82
C GLY A 303 -28.45 23.64 -15.89
N GLY A 304 -27.27 24.05 -16.36
CA GLY A 304 -26.46 23.31 -17.32
C GLY A 304 -25.61 22.17 -16.71
N GLY A 305 -24.80 21.57 -17.54
CA GLY A 305 -23.92 20.44 -17.19
C GLY A 305 -24.49 19.08 -17.58
N CYS A 306 -23.67 18.06 -17.44
CA CYS A 306 -24.02 16.70 -17.81
C CYS A 306 -24.97 16.07 -16.79
N ASN A 307 -26.09 15.51 -17.27
CA ASN A 307 -27.04 14.75 -16.47
C ASN A 307 -27.09 13.25 -16.82
N GLY A 308 -26.16 12.76 -17.66
CA GLY A 308 -26.05 11.35 -18.01
C GLY A 308 -27.09 10.85 -19.03
N CYS A 309 -27.74 11.73 -19.82
CA CYS A 309 -28.86 11.35 -20.72
C CYS A 309 -28.49 10.43 -21.90
N GLY A 310 -27.22 10.41 -22.35
CA GLY A 310 -26.78 9.56 -23.46
C GLY A 310 -26.90 10.14 -24.87
N ASP A 311 -27.56 11.26 -25.07
CA ASP A 311 -27.80 11.87 -26.38
C ASP A 311 -26.51 12.09 -27.18
N CYS A 312 -25.44 12.50 -26.49
CA CYS A 312 -24.11 12.74 -27.08
C CYS A 312 -23.43 11.45 -27.58
N GLU A 313 -23.63 10.33 -26.89
CA GLU A 313 -23.10 9.02 -27.29
C GLU A 313 -23.85 8.49 -28.50
N ALA A 314 -25.17 8.61 -28.52
CA ALA A 314 -26.01 8.13 -29.60
C ALA A 314 -25.61 8.69 -30.97
N VAL A 315 -25.24 9.98 -31.04
CA VAL A 315 -24.87 10.66 -32.29
C VAL A 315 -23.37 10.57 -32.65
N CYS A 316 -22.52 10.04 -31.77
CA CYS A 316 -21.07 9.97 -32.01
C CYS A 316 -20.75 8.97 -33.12
N PRO A 317 -20.07 9.38 -34.22
CA PRO A 317 -19.77 8.47 -35.34
C PRO A 317 -18.54 7.56 -35.04
N VAL A 318 -17.70 7.93 -34.08
CA VAL A 318 -16.46 7.20 -33.79
C VAL A 318 -16.77 5.93 -33.02
N ILE A 319 -16.17 4.82 -33.44
CA ILE A 319 -16.29 3.50 -32.83
C ILE A 319 -14.88 2.95 -32.54
N LYS A 320 -14.66 2.42 -31.32
CA LYS A 320 -13.43 1.71 -30.94
C LYS A 320 -13.77 0.57 -29.97
N PRO A 321 -12.86 -0.39 -29.73
CA PRO A 321 -13.03 -1.40 -28.70
C PRO A 321 -13.22 -0.77 -27.31
N ASN A 322 -14.15 -1.31 -26.51
CA ASN A 322 -14.40 -0.86 -25.14
C ASN A 322 -13.42 -1.55 -24.18
N GLU A 323 -12.57 -0.79 -23.54
CA GLU A 323 -11.56 -1.28 -22.59
C GLU A 323 -12.19 -1.89 -21.32
N PHE A 324 -13.33 -1.36 -20.87
CA PHE A 324 -14.07 -1.92 -19.74
C PHE A 324 -14.63 -3.32 -20.07
N GLU A 325 -15.09 -3.52 -21.31
CA GLU A 325 -15.58 -4.80 -21.83
C GLU A 325 -14.43 -5.68 -22.39
N VAL A 326 -13.19 -5.37 -22.07
CA VAL A 326 -12.00 -6.09 -22.52
C VAL A 326 -11.92 -6.21 -24.06
N GLY A 327 -12.45 -5.24 -24.78
CA GLY A 327 -12.49 -5.21 -26.25
C GLY A 327 -13.65 -5.98 -26.89
N MET A 328 -14.45 -6.71 -26.12
CA MET A 328 -15.53 -7.57 -26.64
C MET A 328 -16.77 -6.81 -27.11
N LYS A 329 -16.88 -5.53 -26.82
CA LYS A 329 -17.95 -4.65 -27.25
C LYS A 329 -17.38 -3.33 -27.77
N PRO A 330 -17.92 -2.72 -28.82
CA PRO A 330 -17.51 -1.37 -29.22
C PRO A 330 -18.03 -0.31 -28.25
N ARG A 331 -17.32 0.82 -28.16
CA ARG A 331 -17.75 2.08 -27.53
C ARG A 331 -17.53 3.26 -28.45
N LYS A 332 -18.18 4.38 -28.13
CA LYS A 332 -17.99 5.65 -28.81
C LYS A 332 -16.78 6.42 -28.28
N ALA A 333 -16.35 7.48 -28.97
CA ALA A 333 -15.35 8.40 -28.47
C ALA A 333 -15.87 9.21 -27.25
N ILE A 334 -17.18 9.47 -27.16
CA ILE A 334 -17.83 9.97 -25.94
C ILE A 334 -18.61 8.82 -25.31
N TYR A 335 -18.36 8.53 -24.02
CA TYR A 335 -18.80 7.29 -23.41
C TYR A 335 -18.93 7.38 -21.89
N ILE A 336 -19.59 6.42 -21.30
CA ILE A 336 -19.46 5.96 -19.89
C ILE A 336 -19.00 4.51 -19.89
N ASN A 337 -18.27 4.07 -18.85
CA ASN A 337 -17.73 2.71 -18.79
C ASN A 337 -18.83 1.64 -18.63
N HIS A 338 -19.81 1.91 -17.75
CA HIS A 338 -20.93 1.00 -17.45
C HIS A 338 -22.12 1.80 -16.88
N PRO A 339 -23.34 1.23 -16.82
CA PRO A 339 -24.52 1.99 -16.40
C PRO A 339 -24.51 2.50 -14.95
N GLN A 340 -23.72 1.87 -14.05
CA GLN A 340 -23.66 2.20 -12.62
C GLN A 340 -22.49 3.12 -12.27
N VAL A 341 -21.94 3.89 -13.20
CA VAL A 341 -20.79 4.78 -12.96
C VAL A 341 -21.07 5.83 -11.89
N VAL A 342 -20.05 6.12 -11.10
CA VAL A 342 -20.04 7.25 -10.16
C VAL A 342 -18.73 8.03 -10.37
N PRO A 343 -18.81 9.32 -10.70
CA PRO A 343 -20.01 10.12 -10.98
C PRO A 343 -20.67 9.74 -12.32
N LEU A 344 -21.96 10.01 -12.47
CA LEU A 344 -22.68 9.81 -13.72
C LEU A 344 -22.34 10.94 -14.70
N LEU A 345 -21.17 10.82 -15.32
CA LEU A 345 -20.64 11.81 -16.27
C LEU A 345 -20.08 11.12 -17.51
N TYR A 346 -20.46 11.60 -18.67
CA TYR A 346 -19.82 11.20 -19.92
C TYR A 346 -18.36 11.71 -19.97
N THR A 347 -17.54 11.07 -20.76
CA THR A 347 -16.15 11.46 -20.97
C THR A 347 -15.83 11.38 -22.45
N ILE A 348 -15.09 12.36 -22.97
CA ILE A 348 -14.58 12.35 -24.33
C ILE A 348 -13.15 11.79 -24.31
N ASP A 349 -12.94 10.73 -25.08
CA ASP A 349 -11.59 10.22 -25.38
C ASP A 349 -10.98 11.09 -26.49
N PHE A 350 -10.24 12.13 -26.11
CA PHE A 350 -9.62 13.05 -27.07
C PHE A 350 -8.57 12.41 -27.98
N ASN A 351 -8.05 11.21 -27.65
CA ASN A 351 -7.14 10.48 -28.53
C ASN A 351 -7.86 9.90 -29.75
N THR A 352 -9.19 9.70 -29.68
CA THR A 352 -9.99 9.11 -30.74
C THR A 352 -11.06 10.07 -31.27
N CYS A 353 -11.39 11.11 -30.53
CA CYS A 353 -12.38 12.11 -30.93
C CYS A 353 -11.94 12.93 -32.14
N ILE A 354 -12.75 12.93 -33.20
CA ILE A 354 -12.50 13.71 -34.43
C ILE A 354 -13.01 15.17 -34.37
N LYS A 355 -13.50 15.60 -33.21
CA LYS A 355 -14.03 16.97 -32.98
C LYS A 355 -15.11 17.42 -33.98
N CYS A 356 -15.96 16.51 -34.45
CA CYS A 356 -17.02 16.81 -35.44
C CYS A 356 -18.16 17.71 -34.93
N GLY A 357 -18.31 17.92 -33.62
CA GLY A 357 -19.29 18.78 -33.00
C GLY A 357 -20.70 18.19 -32.84
N LEU A 358 -21.00 16.99 -33.36
CA LEU A 358 -22.35 16.38 -33.28
C LEU A 358 -22.84 16.23 -31.83
N CYS A 359 -21.96 15.84 -30.90
CA CYS A 359 -22.27 15.73 -29.48
C CYS A 359 -22.62 17.10 -28.85
N VAL A 360 -22.02 18.21 -29.31
CA VAL A 360 -22.36 19.57 -28.87
C VAL A 360 -23.79 19.91 -29.28
N THR A 361 -24.14 19.63 -30.54
CA THR A 361 -25.49 19.87 -31.08
C THR A 361 -26.53 19.03 -30.34
N ALA A 362 -26.28 17.74 -30.13
CA ALA A 362 -27.18 16.84 -29.41
C ALA A 362 -27.33 17.19 -27.92
N CYS A 363 -26.30 17.70 -27.27
CA CYS A 363 -26.37 18.17 -25.88
C CYS A 363 -27.31 19.36 -25.71
N GLY A 364 -27.47 20.18 -26.77
CA GLY A 364 -28.42 21.28 -26.85
C GLY A 364 -28.06 22.51 -26.00
N PRO A 365 -28.82 23.61 -26.20
CA PRO A 365 -28.56 24.90 -25.57
C PRO A 365 -28.86 24.91 -24.05
N GLU A 366 -29.72 24.03 -23.56
CA GLU A 366 -30.12 23.97 -22.15
C GLU A 366 -29.01 23.35 -21.28
N LYS A 367 -28.40 22.24 -21.73
CA LYS A 367 -27.38 21.51 -20.96
C LYS A 367 -25.99 22.13 -21.14
N LYS A 368 -25.61 22.43 -22.38
CA LYS A 368 -24.27 23.00 -22.76
C LYS A 368 -23.10 22.31 -22.07
N ALA A 369 -23.20 20.99 -21.87
CA ALA A 369 -22.24 20.26 -21.07
C ALA A 369 -20.95 19.91 -21.82
N ILE A 370 -20.93 19.99 -23.15
CA ILE A 370 -19.80 19.54 -23.97
C ILE A 370 -18.81 20.70 -24.19
N ASP A 371 -17.54 20.45 -23.87
CA ASP A 371 -16.41 21.35 -24.07
C ASP A 371 -15.29 20.63 -24.82
N LEU A 372 -15.23 20.79 -26.15
CA LEU A 372 -14.23 20.17 -27.02
C LEU A 372 -12.83 20.79 -26.90
N GLU A 373 -12.71 21.92 -26.23
CA GLU A 373 -11.44 22.63 -26.00
C GLU A 373 -10.94 22.49 -24.54
N SER A 374 -11.56 21.61 -23.79
CA SER A 374 -11.16 21.26 -22.42
C SER A 374 -9.69 20.84 -22.37
N LYS A 375 -8.96 21.29 -21.34
CA LYS A 375 -7.55 21.00 -21.12
C LYS A 375 -7.36 20.39 -19.74
N ASP A 376 -6.23 19.71 -19.57
CA ASP A 376 -5.80 19.20 -18.28
C ASP A 376 -5.63 20.35 -17.27
N GLU A 377 -6.10 20.11 -16.03
CA GLU A 377 -5.98 21.05 -14.91
C GLU A 377 -5.04 20.46 -13.85
N PHE A 378 -4.12 21.28 -13.33
CA PHE A 378 -3.24 20.89 -12.25
C PHE A 378 -3.72 21.54 -10.95
N VAL A 379 -4.04 20.71 -9.96
CA VAL A 379 -4.53 21.12 -8.64
C VAL A 379 -3.53 20.69 -7.58
N LYS A 380 -3.17 21.59 -6.67
CA LYS A 380 -2.34 21.29 -5.51
C LYS A 380 -3.22 21.08 -4.28
N VAL A 381 -2.98 19.99 -3.57
CA VAL A 381 -3.66 19.65 -2.32
C VAL A 381 -2.64 19.32 -1.24
N LYS A 382 -2.96 19.69 0.00
CA LYS A 382 -2.15 19.40 1.18
C LYS A 382 -2.78 18.28 1.99
N VAL A 383 -1.99 17.28 2.39
CA VAL A 383 -2.49 16.14 3.17
C VAL A 383 -1.46 15.68 4.20
N GLY A 384 -1.95 15.16 5.32
CA GLY A 384 -1.11 14.59 6.37
C GLY A 384 -0.64 13.18 6.09
N THR A 385 -1.47 12.38 5.40
CA THR A 385 -1.18 10.96 5.09
C THR A 385 -1.69 10.58 3.72
N VAL A 386 -1.12 9.50 3.17
CA VAL A 386 -1.48 8.94 1.85
C VAL A 386 -1.70 7.44 1.95
N ILE A 387 -2.76 6.92 1.33
CA ILE A 387 -3.01 5.49 1.16
C ILE A 387 -2.94 5.16 -0.34
N LEU A 388 -2.08 4.22 -0.71
CA LEU A 388 -1.98 3.72 -2.07
C LEU A 388 -2.84 2.47 -2.22
N ALA A 389 -3.84 2.54 -3.10
CA ALA A 389 -4.80 1.48 -3.40
C ALA A 389 -4.92 1.25 -4.92
N THR A 390 -3.79 1.31 -5.62
CA THR A 390 -3.72 1.38 -7.09
C THR A 390 -4.10 0.07 -7.81
N GLY A 391 -4.24 -1.05 -7.09
CA GLY A 391 -4.70 -2.32 -7.66
C GLY A 391 -3.63 -3.07 -8.45
N TYR A 392 -4.04 -3.72 -9.56
CA TYR A 392 -3.21 -4.64 -10.35
C TYR A 392 -3.61 -4.65 -11.83
N ASP A 393 -2.74 -5.20 -12.67
CA ASP A 393 -3.03 -5.54 -14.06
C ASP A 393 -3.07 -7.06 -14.26
N ILE A 394 -3.81 -7.50 -15.29
CA ILE A 394 -3.79 -8.89 -15.73
C ILE A 394 -2.53 -9.13 -16.54
N PHE A 395 -1.90 -10.28 -16.34
CA PHE A 395 -0.75 -10.69 -17.11
C PHE A 395 -1.12 -10.82 -18.60
N PRO A 396 -0.30 -10.27 -19.53
CA PRO A 396 -0.56 -10.36 -20.96
C PRO A 396 -0.35 -11.81 -21.43
N ILE A 397 -1.45 -12.57 -21.43
CA ILE A 397 -1.43 -14.02 -21.65
C ILE A 397 -1.08 -14.40 -23.10
N GLU A 398 -1.15 -13.46 -24.03
CA GLU A 398 -0.64 -13.59 -25.42
C GLU A 398 0.85 -13.93 -25.48
N ASN A 399 1.61 -13.66 -24.42
CA ASN A 399 3.01 -14.08 -24.31
C ASN A 399 3.17 -15.61 -24.15
N LYS A 400 2.07 -16.31 -23.86
CA LYS A 400 1.96 -17.78 -23.73
C LYS A 400 1.27 -18.35 -24.95
N GLN A 401 2.03 -18.48 -26.05
CA GLN A 401 1.49 -18.86 -27.36
C GLN A 401 0.96 -20.30 -27.41
N GLU A 402 1.42 -21.17 -26.54
CA GLU A 402 0.99 -22.57 -26.44
C GLU A 402 -0.53 -22.74 -26.18
N TRP A 403 -1.18 -21.73 -25.61
CA TRP A 403 -2.62 -21.78 -25.32
C TRP A 403 -3.50 -21.11 -26.36
N GLY A 404 -2.94 -20.50 -27.40
CA GLY A 404 -3.68 -19.98 -28.56
C GLY A 404 -4.56 -18.76 -28.30
N TYR A 405 -4.42 -18.05 -27.18
CA TYR A 405 -5.14 -16.81 -26.91
C TYR A 405 -4.90 -15.77 -28.02
N LYS A 406 -5.95 -15.09 -28.46
CA LYS A 406 -5.99 -14.19 -29.63
C LYS A 406 -5.63 -14.85 -31.00
N ARG A 407 -5.31 -16.12 -31.01
CA ARG A 407 -5.15 -16.92 -32.23
C ARG A 407 -6.42 -17.74 -32.53
N TYR A 408 -7.06 -18.22 -31.49
CA TYR A 408 -8.30 -18.97 -31.54
C TYR A 408 -9.39 -18.18 -30.80
N ASP A 409 -10.50 -17.92 -31.49
CA ASP A 409 -11.59 -17.08 -30.96
C ASP A 409 -12.23 -17.64 -29.68
N ASN A 410 -12.31 -18.98 -29.57
CA ASN A 410 -12.89 -19.67 -28.43
C ASN A 410 -11.92 -19.87 -27.25
N VAL A 411 -10.74 -19.24 -27.27
CA VAL A 411 -9.84 -19.16 -26.11
C VAL A 411 -9.91 -17.77 -25.52
N ILE A 412 -10.53 -17.64 -24.35
CA ILE A 412 -10.76 -16.37 -23.67
C ILE A 412 -10.11 -16.35 -22.29
N THR A 413 -9.93 -15.17 -21.73
CA THR A 413 -9.49 -14.98 -20.33
C THR A 413 -10.66 -15.04 -19.37
N SER A 414 -10.36 -15.26 -18.08
CA SER A 414 -11.40 -15.23 -17.03
C SER A 414 -12.13 -13.88 -16.94
N LEU A 415 -11.48 -12.75 -17.27
CA LEU A 415 -12.13 -11.46 -17.24
C LEU A 415 -13.09 -11.28 -18.44
N GLU A 416 -12.72 -11.77 -19.61
CA GLU A 416 -13.63 -11.83 -20.76
C GLU A 416 -14.84 -12.71 -20.47
N PHE A 417 -14.61 -13.86 -19.82
CA PHE A 417 -15.69 -14.71 -19.33
C PHE A 417 -16.64 -13.97 -18.37
N GLU A 418 -16.11 -13.23 -17.38
CA GLU A 418 -16.94 -12.39 -16.49
C GLU A 418 -17.81 -11.41 -17.26
N ARG A 419 -17.25 -10.80 -18.30
CA ARG A 419 -18.04 -9.84 -19.11
C ARG A 419 -19.13 -10.52 -19.95
N LEU A 420 -18.87 -11.71 -20.50
CA LEU A 420 -19.87 -12.47 -21.23
C LEU A 420 -21.03 -12.91 -20.33
N ILE A 421 -20.74 -13.36 -19.11
CA ILE A 421 -21.76 -13.90 -18.20
C ILE A 421 -22.51 -12.82 -17.42
N CYS A 422 -22.02 -11.57 -17.42
CA CYS A 422 -22.63 -10.44 -16.73
C CYS A 422 -23.81 -9.86 -17.52
N ALA A 423 -24.94 -9.62 -16.84
CA ALA A 423 -26.15 -9.07 -17.46
C ALA A 423 -25.94 -7.70 -18.13
N SER A 424 -24.97 -6.89 -17.66
CA SER A 424 -24.61 -5.62 -18.29
C SER A 424 -23.52 -5.74 -19.35
N GLY A 425 -23.02 -6.94 -19.59
CA GLY A 425 -21.93 -7.23 -20.52
C GLY A 425 -22.38 -7.27 -21.99
N PRO A 426 -21.47 -7.63 -22.91
CA PRO A 426 -21.70 -7.55 -24.36
C PRO A 426 -22.82 -8.44 -24.86
N THR A 427 -23.08 -9.57 -24.22
CA THR A 427 -24.08 -10.59 -24.60
C THR A 427 -25.35 -10.56 -23.74
N GLY A 428 -25.51 -9.55 -22.84
CA GLY A 428 -26.64 -9.50 -21.93
C GLY A 428 -26.68 -10.64 -20.91
N GLY A 429 -25.53 -11.26 -20.61
CA GLY A 429 -25.38 -12.34 -19.63
C GLY A 429 -25.58 -13.75 -20.20
N HIS A 430 -25.68 -13.88 -21.51
CA HIS A 430 -25.70 -15.16 -22.20
C HIS A 430 -24.26 -15.57 -22.58
N LEU A 431 -23.79 -16.69 -22.04
CA LEU A 431 -22.51 -17.23 -22.43
C LEU A 431 -22.59 -17.83 -23.82
N VAL A 432 -21.81 -17.28 -24.73
CA VAL A 432 -21.71 -17.74 -26.13
C VAL A 432 -20.25 -17.90 -26.53
N ARG A 433 -20.01 -18.77 -27.50
CA ARG A 433 -18.71 -18.94 -28.17
C ARG A 433 -18.44 -17.69 -29.02
N PRO A 434 -17.27 -17.06 -28.90
CA PRO A 434 -16.94 -15.89 -29.72
C PRO A 434 -16.90 -16.16 -31.23
N SER A 435 -16.59 -17.41 -31.66
CA SER A 435 -16.45 -17.78 -33.07
C SER A 435 -17.77 -17.79 -33.86
N ASP A 436 -18.86 -18.19 -33.25
CA ASP A 436 -20.14 -18.48 -33.93
C ASP A 436 -21.39 -18.06 -33.18
N GLY A 437 -21.27 -17.66 -31.92
CA GLY A 437 -22.42 -17.26 -31.08
C GLY A 437 -23.20 -18.42 -30.46
N GLU A 438 -22.76 -19.68 -30.69
CA GLU A 438 -23.40 -20.85 -30.11
C GLU A 438 -23.15 -20.99 -28.61
N THR A 439 -24.06 -21.66 -27.90
CA THR A 439 -23.91 -21.91 -26.46
C THR A 439 -22.92 -23.07 -26.21
N PRO A 440 -21.83 -22.88 -25.46
CA PRO A 440 -20.87 -23.94 -25.19
C PRO A 440 -21.44 -25.00 -24.22
N MET A 441 -21.22 -26.27 -24.49
CA MET A 441 -21.65 -27.40 -23.65
C MET A 441 -20.47 -28.06 -22.90
N ARG A 442 -19.24 -27.79 -23.32
CA ARG A 442 -18.02 -28.28 -22.68
C ARG A 442 -17.05 -27.12 -22.53
N VAL A 443 -16.81 -26.70 -21.30
CA VAL A 443 -15.94 -25.52 -21.02
C VAL A 443 -14.75 -25.95 -20.17
N ALA A 444 -13.54 -25.69 -20.66
CA ALA A 444 -12.32 -25.98 -19.92
C ALA A 444 -11.78 -24.71 -19.24
N PHE A 445 -11.51 -24.79 -17.94
CA PHE A 445 -10.83 -23.76 -17.14
C PHE A 445 -9.38 -24.18 -16.93
N VAL A 446 -8.44 -23.39 -17.45
CA VAL A 446 -7.00 -23.61 -17.31
C VAL A 446 -6.47 -22.76 -16.17
N LEU A 447 -6.22 -23.37 -15.02
CA LEU A 447 -5.68 -22.69 -13.87
C LEU A 447 -4.20 -22.39 -13.98
N CYS A 448 -3.72 -21.41 -13.21
CA CYS A 448 -2.31 -20.97 -13.19
C CYS A 448 -1.78 -20.49 -14.56
N ALA A 449 -2.65 -19.98 -15.45
CA ALA A 449 -2.22 -19.47 -16.74
C ALA A 449 -1.29 -18.23 -16.55
N GLY A 450 0.02 -18.44 -16.70
CA GLY A 450 1.06 -17.44 -16.43
C GLY A 450 1.44 -17.25 -14.95
N SER A 451 0.78 -17.94 -14.00
CA SER A 451 1.17 -17.98 -12.56
C SER A 451 2.01 -19.23 -12.25
N ARG A 452 2.82 -19.18 -11.17
CA ARG A 452 3.67 -20.29 -10.71
C ARG A 452 4.54 -20.81 -11.85
N ASP A 453 5.08 -19.91 -12.59
CA ASP A 453 5.80 -20.15 -13.83
C ASP A 453 7.21 -19.55 -13.76
N ASN A 454 8.21 -20.42 -13.66
CA ASN A 454 9.62 -20.08 -13.56
C ASN A 454 10.34 -20.05 -14.93
N THR A 455 9.61 -20.05 -16.04
CA THR A 455 10.21 -20.01 -17.40
C THR A 455 10.81 -18.65 -17.75
N GLY A 456 10.59 -17.62 -16.94
CA GLY A 456 10.99 -16.23 -17.21
C GLY A 456 9.96 -15.43 -18.01
N ILE A 457 8.98 -16.10 -18.64
CA ILE A 457 7.86 -15.45 -19.35
C ILE A 457 6.74 -15.14 -18.37
N GLY A 458 6.34 -16.13 -17.56
CA GLY A 458 5.28 -16.00 -16.57
C GLY A 458 5.73 -15.37 -15.25
N LYS A 459 4.89 -15.48 -14.24
CA LYS A 459 5.14 -15.00 -12.88
C LYS A 459 5.43 -16.18 -11.95
N PRO A 460 6.52 -16.13 -11.13
CA PRO A 460 6.89 -17.25 -10.26
C PRO A 460 5.92 -17.46 -9.08
N TYR A 461 5.15 -16.44 -8.73
CA TYR A 461 4.20 -16.48 -7.62
C TYR A 461 2.80 -16.97 -8.03
N CYS A 462 2.01 -17.31 -7.03
CA CYS A 462 0.58 -17.62 -7.17
C CYS A 462 -0.25 -16.33 -7.15
N SER A 463 -1.20 -16.21 -8.07
CA SER A 463 -2.18 -15.10 -8.08
C SER A 463 -3.26 -15.22 -7.01
N ARG A 464 -3.21 -16.23 -6.14
CA ARG A 464 -3.93 -16.46 -4.90
C ARG A 464 -5.43 -16.74 -5.03
N PHE A 465 -6.17 -16.02 -5.85
CA PHE A 465 -7.64 -16.11 -5.92
C PHE A 465 -8.19 -16.74 -7.21
N CYS A 466 -7.31 -17.12 -8.17
CA CYS A 466 -7.75 -17.66 -9.45
C CYS A 466 -8.45 -19.03 -9.33
N CYS A 467 -8.07 -19.89 -8.39
CA CYS A 467 -8.79 -21.14 -8.13
C CYS A 467 -10.25 -20.85 -7.75
N MET A 468 -10.47 -19.93 -6.83
CA MET A 468 -11.79 -19.63 -6.30
C MET A 468 -12.72 -18.99 -7.34
N TYR A 469 -12.23 -18.04 -8.16
CA TYR A 469 -13.08 -17.49 -9.20
C TYR A 469 -13.36 -18.49 -10.33
N SER A 470 -12.44 -19.40 -10.62
CA SER A 470 -12.71 -20.47 -11.61
C SER A 470 -13.74 -21.47 -11.11
N LEU A 471 -13.70 -21.82 -9.83
CA LEU A 471 -14.78 -22.60 -9.18
C LEU A 471 -16.14 -21.88 -9.27
N LYS A 472 -16.15 -20.58 -9.02
CA LYS A 472 -17.35 -19.75 -9.17
C LYS A 472 -17.85 -19.76 -10.63
N HIS A 473 -16.98 -19.63 -11.61
CA HIS A 473 -17.34 -19.71 -13.04
C HIS A 473 -17.92 -21.07 -13.41
N ALA A 474 -17.33 -22.16 -12.91
CA ALA A 474 -17.86 -23.51 -13.09
C ALA A 474 -19.29 -23.63 -12.54
N HIS A 475 -19.54 -23.13 -11.33
CA HIS A 475 -20.90 -23.06 -10.78
C HIS A 475 -21.86 -22.27 -11.69
N GLN A 476 -21.45 -21.07 -12.11
CA GLN A 476 -22.29 -20.18 -12.90
C GLN A 476 -22.72 -20.80 -14.25
N ILE A 477 -21.84 -21.56 -14.92
CA ILE A 477 -22.20 -22.22 -16.16
C ILE A 477 -23.13 -23.41 -15.91
N THR A 478 -22.92 -24.19 -14.86
CA THR A 478 -23.80 -25.29 -14.47
C THR A 478 -25.22 -24.78 -14.14
N GLU A 479 -25.31 -23.63 -13.45
CA GLU A 479 -26.57 -22.97 -13.12
C GLU A 479 -27.29 -22.40 -14.37
N LYS A 480 -26.54 -21.73 -15.26
CA LYS A 480 -27.12 -20.98 -16.41
C LYS A 480 -27.36 -21.85 -17.65
N ILE A 481 -26.56 -22.90 -17.84
CA ILE A 481 -26.59 -23.74 -19.04
C ILE A 481 -26.81 -25.20 -18.63
N PRO A 482 -28.08 -25.67 -18.60
CA PRO A 482 -28.37 -27.06 -18.24
C PRO A 482 -27.64 -28.07 -19.14
N GLY A 483 -26.92 -29.00 -18.51
CA GLY A 483 -26.14 -30.02 -19.20
C GLY A 483 -24.74 -29.62 -19.64
N CYS A 484 -24.33 -28.37 -19.44
CA CYS A 484 -22.95 -27.95 -19.68
C CYS A 484 -22.01 -28.58 -18.64
N ILE A 485 -20.85 -29.05 -19.10
CA ILE A 485 -19.86 -29.73 -18.26
C ILE A 485 -18.62 -28.85 -18.13
N PRO A 486 -18.33 -28.32 -16.92
CA PRO A 486 -17.05 -27.63 -16.66
C PRO A 486 -15.93 -28.62 -16.38
N TYR A 487 -14.79 -28.42 -17.04
CA TYR A 487 -13.54 -29.16 -16.82
C TYR A 487 -12.51 -28.20 -16.22
N ILE A 488 -11.92 -28.56 -15.08
CA ILE A 488 -10.95 -27.72 -14.36
C ILE A 488 -9.58 -28.41 -14.42
N PHE A 489 -8.66 -27.83 -15.20
CA PHE A 489 -7.25 -28.27 -15.27
C PHE A 489 -6.44 -27.52 -14.21
N TYR A 490 -5.83 -28.24 -13.27
CA TYR A 490 -5.20 -27.66 -12.09
C TYR A 490 -3.93 -28.39 -11.67
N MET A 491 -3.00 -27.70 -11.00
CA MET A 491 -1.86 -28.31 -10.31
C MET A 491 -2.21 -28.68 -8.86
N ASP A 492 -2.78 -27.74 -8.12
CA ASP A 492 -3.43 -27.88 -6.83
C ASP A 492 -4.52 -26.81 -6.69
N ILE A 493 -5.60 -27.09 -5.95
CA ILE A 493 -6.65 -26.11 -5.64
C ILE A 493 -6.28 -25.38 -4.35
N ARG A 494 -6.29 -24.04 -4.39
CA ARG A 494 -6.02 -23.19 -3.24
C ARG A 494 -7.29 -22.51 -2.77
N SER A 495 -7.92 -23.14 -1.76
CA SER A 495 -9.20 -22.74 -1.15
C SER A 495 -9.04 -22.53 0.36
N PHE A 496 -8.21 -21.59 0.77
CA PHE A 496 -7.78 -21.43 2.17
C PHE A 496 -8.52 -20.34 2.96
N GLY A 497 -9.59 -19.76 2.41
CA GLY A 497 -10.46 -18.80 3.10
C GLY A 497 -11.61 -19.46 3.85
N LYS A 498 -12.36 -18.67 4.64
CA LYS A 498 -13.56 -19.15 5.33
C LYS A 498 -14.63 -19.56 4.31
N ALA A 499 -15.13 -20.78 4.40
CA ALA A 499 -16.09 -21.41 3.51
C ALA A 499 -15.58 -21.63 2.06
N TYR A 500 -14.26 -21.53 1.81
CA TYR A 500 -13.70 -21.71 0.47
C TYR A 500 -13.55 -23.18 0.12
N GLU A 501 -13.15 -24.01 1.08
CA GLU A 501 -13.00 -25.45 0.86
C GLU A 501 -14.38 -26.11 0.72
N GLU A 502 -15.35 -25.70 1.51
CA GLU A 502 -16.74 -26.17 1.41
C GLU A 502 -17.35 -25.80 0.05
N PHE A 503 -17.00 -24.60 -0.45
CA PHE A 503 -17.39 -24.19 -1.79
C PHE A 503 -16.73 -25.06 -2.87
N TYR A 504 -15.47 -25.45 -2.71
CA TYR A 504 -14.79 -26.38 -3.60
C TYR A 504 -15.48 -27.74 -3.65
N TYR A 505 -15.82 -28.32 -2.50
CA TYR A 505 -16.58 -29.59 -2.44
C TYR A 505 -17.95 -29.47 -3.12
N ARG A 506 -18.65 -28.37 -2.89
CA ARG A 506 -19.93 -28.09 -3.56
C ARG A 506 -19.79 -28.13 -5.09
N ILE A 507 -18.75 -27.55 -5.65
CA ILE A 507 -18.54 -27.54 -7.11
C ILE A 507 -18.23 -28.93 -7.65
N GLN A 508 -17.59 -29.80 -6.86
CA GLN A 508 -17.40 -31.21 -7.20
C GLN A 508 -18.74 -31.95 -7.23
N ASP A 509 -19.57 -31.75 -6.22
CA ASP A 509 -20.91 -32.37 -6.11
C ASP A 509 -21.86 -31.88 -7.22
N GLU A 510 -21.72 -30.66 -7.70
CA GLU A 510 -22.43 -30.10 -8.85
C GLU A 510 -21.99 -30.74 -10.19
N GLY A 511 -20.98 -31.59 -10.18
CA GLY A 511 -20.57 -32.39 -11.33
C GLY A 511 -19.41 -31.84 -12.16
N ALA A 512 -18.75 -30.77 -11.73
CA ALA A 512 -17.53 -30.29 -12.35
C ALA A 512 -16.45 -31.38 -12.39
N LYS A 513 -15.71 -31.45 -13.50
CA LYS A 513 -14.66 -32.47 -13.69
C LYS A 513 -13.28 -31.84 -13.41
N PHE A 514 -12.55 -32.46 -12.49
CA PHE A 514 -11.24 -31.99 -12.07
C PHE A 514 -10.14 -32.88 -12.65
N ILE A 515 -9.21 -32.28 -13.42
CA ILE A 515 -8.09 -32.97 -14.07
C ILE A 515 -6.81 -32.39 -13.48
N ARG A 516 -6.09 -33.19 -12.68
CA ARG A 516 -4.85 -32.73 -12.06
C ARG A 516 -3.70 -32.80 -13.04
N GLY A 517 -3.47 -31.70 -13.76
CA GLY A 517 -2.42 -31.59 -14.74
C GLY A 517 -2.31 -30.16 -15.26
N ARG A 518 -1.13 -29.84 -15.77
CA ARG A 518 -0.92 -28.58 -16.46
C ARG A 518 -1.22 -28.76 -17.94
N VAL A 519 -2.01 -27.86 -18.52
CA VAL A 519 -2.26 -27.86 -19.96
C VAL A 519 -0.97 -27.52 -20.69
N ALA A 520 -0.54 -28.42 -21.56
CA ALA A 520 0.67 -28.29 -22.36
C ALA A 520 0.44 -27.48 -23.63
N ASN A 521 -0.69 -27.73 -24.32
CA ASN A 521 -1.02 -27.07 -25.58
C ASN A 521 -2.53 -27.05 -25.82
N ILE A 522 -3.01 -26.11 -26.64
CA ILE A 522 -4.38 -26.03 -27.11
C ILE A 522 -4.34 -25.87 -28.65
N LEU A 523 -5.08 -26.69 -29.35
CA LEU A 523 -5.21 -26.64 -30.82
C LEU A 523 -6.67 -26.53 -31.22
N GLU A 524 -6.97 -25.74 -32.23
CA GLU A 524 -8.32 -25.56 -32.78
C GLU A 524 -8.56 -26.50 -33.98
N ASP A 525 -9.71 -27.17 -34.02
CA ASP A 525 -10.21 -27.79 -35.23
C ASP A 525 -10.70 -26.69 -36.19
N PRO A 526 -10.12 -26.55 -37.37
CA PRO A 526 -10.45 -25.46 -38.29
C PRO A 526 -11.88 -25.52 -38.86
N LYS A 527 -12.57 -26.68 -38.76
CA LYS A 527 -13.95 -26.84 -39.26
C LYS A 527 -15.00 -26.56 -38.22
N THR A 528 -14.84 -27.15 -37.03
CA THR A 528 -15.82 -27.05 -35.92
C THR A 528 -15.55 -25.89 -34.98
N LYS A 529 -14.34 -25.29 -35.07
CA LYS A 529 -13.86 -24.30 -34.11
C LYS A 529 -13.78 -24.80 -32.66
N ASN A 530 -13.95 -26.13 -32.47
CA ASN A 530 -13.73 -26.76 -31.15
C ASN A 530 -12.23 -26.79 -30.81
N LEU A 531 -11.94 -26.90 -29.56
CA LEU A 531 -10.58 -26.82 -29.04
C LEU A 531 -10.16 -28.16 -28.46
N HIS A 532 -9.01 -28.69 -28.86
CA HIS A 532 -8.36 -29.83 -28.25
C HIS A 532 -7.38 -29.37 -27.19
N VAL A 533 -7.66 -29.76 -25.94
CA VAL A 533 -6.82 -29.44 -24.77
C VAL A 533 -5.94 -30.63 -24.46
N TYR A 534 -4.62 -30.45 -24.58
CA TYR A 534 -3.61 -31.47 -24.32
C TYR A 534 -3.00 -31.26 -22.93
N ALA A 535 -3.07 -32.30 -22.09
CA ALA A 535 -2.52 -32.33 -20.75
C ALA A 535 -2.13 -33.75 -20.32
N ASP A 536 -1.46 -33.88 -19.17
CA ASP A 536 -1.29 -35.17 -18.50
C ASP A 536 -2.17 -35.19 -17.23
N ASP A 537 -3.02 -36.19 -17.08
CA ASP A 537 -3.74 -36.43 -15.82
C ASP A 537 -2.80 -37.16 -14.87
N THR A 538 -2.21 -36.44 -13.94
CA THR A 538 -1.22 -36.95 -12.98
C THR A 538 -1.85 -37.79 -11.85
N LEU A 539 -3.19 -37.89 -11.76
CA LEU A 539 -3.88 -38.83 -10.87
C LEU A 539 -4.12 -40.18 -11.52
N LEU A 540 -4.43 -40.16 -12.82
CA LEU A 540 -4.71 -41.38 -13.59
C LEU A 540 -3.48 -41.87 -14.37
N ASP A 541 -2.36 -41.12 -14.29
CA ASP A 541 -1.08 -41.40 -14.99
C ASP A 541 -1.27 -41.68 -16.49
N ARG A 542 -2.02 -40.78 -17.16
CA ARG A 542 -2.30 -40.90 -18.58
C ARG A 542 -2.38 -39.52 -19.29
N PRO A 543 -2.02 -39.47 -20.57
CA PRO A 543 -2.23 -38.29 -21.38
C PRO A 543 -3.73 -38.03 -21.60
N VAL A 544 -4.08 -36.76 -21.71
CA VAL A 544 -5.42 -36.28 -21.99
C VAL A 544 -5.40 -35.48 -23.29
N ASP A 545 -6.24 -35.89 -24.24
CA ASP A 545 -6.68 -35.11 -25.39
C ASP A 545 -8.19 -34.92 -25.23
N MET A 546 -8.60 -33.67 -24.96
CA MET A 546 -10.00 -33.38 -24.66
C MET A 546 -10.53 -32.31 -25.59
N GLU A 547 -11.56 -32.67 -26.35
CA GLU A 547 -12.31 -31.72 -27.18
C GLU A 547 -13.30 -30.94 -26.33
N VAL A 548 -13.24 -29.60 -26.39
CA VAL A 548 -14.12 -28.66 -25.68
C VAL A 548 -14.57 -27.53 -26.62
N ASP A 549 -15.65 -26.88 -26.24
CA ASP A 549 -16.28 -25.84 -27.05
C ASP A 549 -15.70 -24.43 -26.71
N LEU A 550 -15.20 -24.26 -25.51
CA LEU A 550 -14.65 -23.00 -24.99
C LEU A 550 -13.52 -23.27 -23.99
N VAL A 551 -12.47 -22.50 -24.06
CA VAL A 551 -11.40 -22.50 -23.04
C VAL A 551 -11.31 -21.17 -22.34
N VAL A 552 -11.28 -21.19 -21.01
CA VAL A 552 -11.13 -20.03 -20.15
C VAL A 552 -9.79 -20.07 -19.43
N LEU A 553 -8.91 -19.15 -19.74
CA LEU A 553 -7.59 -19.04 -19.12
C LEU A 553 -7.64 -18.22 -17.84
N ALA A 554 -7.34 -18.85 -16.71
CA ALA A 554 -7.18 -18.17 -15.43
C ALA A 554 -5.86 -17.41 -15.38
N ALA A 555 -5.80 -16.29 -16.08
CA ALA A 555 -4.61 -15.49 -16.28
C ALA A 555 -4.04 -14.97 -14.94
N ALA A 556 -2.71 -14.95 -14.85
CA ALA A 556 -2.00 -14.38 -13.71
C ALA A 556 -2.32 -12.89 -13.52
N ILE A 557 -2.10 -12.39 -12.32
CA ILE A 557 -2.09 -10.95 -12.06
C ILE A 557 -0.65 -10.45 -11.84
N GLN A 558 -0.44 -9.18 -12.13
CA GLN A 558 0.84 -8.53 -11.98
C GLN A 558 0.68 -7.10 -11.44
N PRO A 559 1.75 -6.50 -10.89
CA PRO A 559 1.74 -5.07 -10.55
C PRO A 559 1.30 -4.24 -11.75
N LYS A 560 0.61 -3.12 -11.49
CA LYS A 560 0.24 -2.19 -12.57
C LYS A 560 1.49 -1.71 -13.33
N VAL A 561 1.33 -1.46 -14.61
CA VAL A 561 2.42 -0.98 -15.50
C VAL A 561 3.02 0.31 -14.95
N ASP A 562 2.23 1.17 -14.32
CA ASP A 562 2.65 2.44 -13.73
C ASP A 562 3.18 2.35 -12.29
N THR A 563 3.29 1.16 -11.71
CA THR A 563 3.81 0.97 -10.33
C THR A 563 5.19 1.60 -10.15
N ASN A 564 6.06 1.57 -11.17
CA ASN A 564 7.36 2.23 -11.12
C ASN A 564 7.26 3.76 -11.01
N ARG A 565 6.26 4.38 -11.62
CA ARG A 565 5.96 5.82 -11.47
C ARG A 565 5.45 6.08 -10.05
N THR A 566 4.47 5.31 -9.60
CA THR A 566 3.89 5.43 -8.26
C THR A 566 4.94 5.31 -7.16
N ARG A 567 5.82 4.29 -7.20
CA ARG A 567 6.86 4.13 -6.19
C ARG A 567 7.86 5.29 -6.15
N LYS A 568 8.18 5.89 -7.31
CA LYS A 568 9.06 7.06 -7.38
C LYS A 568 8.40 8.30 -6.80
N LEU A 569 7.12 8.54 -7.12
CA LEU A 569 6.35 9.68 -6.62
C LEU A 569 6.24 9.68 -5.09
N PHE A 570 5.97 8.51 -4.50
CA PHE A 570 5.75 8.38 -3.06
C PHE A 570 6.97 7.88 -2.27
N GLY A 571 8.09 7.64 -2.93
CA GLY A 571 9.32 7.15 -2.29
C GLY A 571 9.18 5.75 -1.67
N VAL A 572 8.31 4.88 -2.21
CA VAL A 572 8.02 3.54 -1.69
C VAL A 572 8.90 2.50 -2.40
N SER A 573 9.32 1.48 -1.66
CA SER A 573 10.06 0.34 -2.21
C SER A 573 9.12 -0.66 -2.90
N CYS A 574 9.70 -1.53 -3.75
CA CYS A 574 9.00 -2.68 -4.32
C CYS A 574 9.69 -3.99 -3.92
N SER A 575 8.90 -5.06 -3.85
CA SER A 575 9.41 -6.43 -3.76
C SER A 575 10.13 -6.85 -5.04
N GLN A 576 10.80 -8.00 -5.00
CA GLN A 576 11.45 -8.59 -6.17
C GLN A 576 10.49 -8.83 -7.34
N ASP A 577 9.22 -9.12 -7.01
CA ASP A 577 8.14 -9.36 -7.98
C ASP A 577 7.51 -8.08 -8.52
N GLY A 578 7.96 -6.91 -8.05
CA GLY A 578 7.50 -5.59 -8.48
C GLY A 578 6.27 -5.03 -7.73
N TRP A 579 5.73 -5.73 -6.73
CA TRP A 579 4.65 -5.22 -5.86
C TRP A 579 5.17 -4.14 -4.91
N LEU A 580 4.33 -3.19 -4.55
CA LEU A 580 4.68 -2.20 -3.51
C LEU A 580 4.95 -2.90 -2.19
N LEU A 581 6.03 -2.51 -1.50
CA LEU A 581 6.54 -3.24 -0.34
C LEU A 581 6.11 -2.57 0.97
N GLU A 582 5.52 -3.36 1.84
CA GLU A 582 5.23 -2.98 3.22
C GLU A 582 6.50 -2.84 4.07
N ALA A 583 6.41 -2.09 5.16
CA ALA A 583 7.51 -1.90 6.09
C ALA A 583 7.91 -3.22 6.80
N HIS A 584 6.92 -4.05 7.15
CA HIS A 584 7.15 -5.38 7.72
C HIS A 584 5.93 -6.29 7.51
N PRO A 585 6.10 -7.50 6.93
CA PRO A 585 4.95 -8.33 6.51
C PRO A 585 4.06 -8.82 7.65
N LYS A 586 4.56 -8.88 8.89
CA LYS A 586 3.79 -9.35 10.06
C LYS A 586 3.48 -8.26 11.07
N LEU A 587 4.38 -7.30 11.27
CA LEU A 587 4.26 -6.29 12.33
C LEU A 587 3.69 -4.95 11.83
N ASN A 588 3.87 -4.65 10.54
CA ASN A 588 3.35 -3.42 9.93
C ASN A 588 2.99 -3.68 8.45
N PRO A 589 1.92 -4.47 8.19
CA PRO A 589 1.54 -4.90 6.84
C PRO A 589 0.86 -3.80 6.01
N CYS A 590 0.43 -2.71 6.62
CA CYS A 590 -0.22 -1.58 5.95
C CYS A 590 0.72 -0.39 5.73
N GLY A 591 1.74 -0.21 6.61
CA GLY A 591 2.70 0.88 6.47
C GLY A 591 3.78 0.60 5.43
N THR A 592 4.44 1.64 4.93
CA THR A 592 5.63 1.54 4.08
C THR A 592 6.87 2.02 4.83
N THR A 593 8.04 1.88 4.21
CA THR A 593 9.29 2.49 4.71
C THR A 593 9.27 4.01 4.65
N THR A 594 8.36 4.60 3.87
CA THR A 594 8.11 6.04 3.81
C THR A 594 7.02 6.40 4.81
N ALA A 595 7.40 7.07 5.89
CA ALA A 595 6.48 7.46 6.95
C ALA A 595 5.31 8.29 6.38
N GLY A 596 4.08 7.97 6.81
CA GLY A 596 2.85 8.64 6.36
C GLY A 596 2.27 8.11 5.04
N VAL A 597 2.92 7.13 4.40
CA VAL A 597 2.41 6.45 3.20
C VAL A 597 2.05 5.01 3.54
N PHE A 598 0.82 4.61 3.24
CA PHE A 598 0.23 3.31 3.58
C PHE A 598 -0.21 2.56 2.32
N LEU A 599 -0.39 1.24 2.43
CA LEU A 599 -0.81 0.36 1.34
C LEU A 599 -2.15 -0.30 1.66
N ALA A 600 -3.03 -0.37 0.67
CA ALA A 600 -4.30 -1.06 0.77
C ALA A 600 -4.59 -1.88 -0.49
N GLY A 601 -4.98 -3.14 -0.32
CA GLY A 601 -5.39 -4.01 -1.40
C GLY A 601 -4.25 -4.60 -2.24
N VAL A 602 -4.58 -4.97 -3.48
CA VAL A 602 -3.71 -5.80 -4.32
C VAL A 602 -2.43 -5.09 -4.79
N CYS A 603 -2.32 -3.79 -4.69
CA CYS A 603 -1.06 -3.09 -5.01
C CYS A 603 0.15 -3.57 -4.16
N GLN A 604 -0.10 -4.12 -2.97
CA GLN A 604 0.90 -4.73 -2.10
C GLN A 604 1.20 -6.19 -2.46
N GLY A 605 0.23 -6.87 -3.08
CA GLY A 605 0.35 -8.28 -3.48
C GLY A 605 -1.01 -8.94 -3.68
N PRO A 606 -1.05 -10.12 -4.31
CA PRO A 606 -2.29 -10.83 -4.59
C PRO A 606 -3.12 -11.10 -3.34
N LYS A 607 -4.40 -10.72 -3.34
CA LYS A 607 -5.40 -10.99 -2.29
C LYS A 607 -6.82 -10.89 -2.84
N ASP A 608 -7.76 -11.55 -2.19
CA ASP A 608 -9.18 -11.53 -2.52
C ASP A 608 -9.89 -10.27 -1.95
N ILE A 609 -11.20 -10.18 -2.17
CA ILE A 609 -11.98 -9.02 -1.75
C ILE A 609 -12.04 -8.89 -0.23
N PRO A 610 -12.34 -9.95 0.57
CA PRO A 610 -12.34 -9.86 2.03
C PRO A 610 -11.01 -9.37 2.61
N ASP A 611 -9.88 -9.96 2.20
CA ASP A 611 -8.56 -9.55 2.66
C ASP A 611 -8.21 -8.12 2.19
N THR A 612 -8.68 -7.73 1.01
CA THR A 612 -8.51 -6.37 0.47
C THR A 612 -9.24 -5.34 1.33
N VAL A 613 -10.48 -5.62 1.72
CA VAL A 613 -11.29 -4.74 2.59
C VAL A 613 -10.66 -4.66 3.98
N ALA A 614 -10.32 -5.79 4.60
CA ALA A 614 -9.69 -5.81 5.93
C ALA A 614 -8.36 -5.02 5.96
N GLN A 615 -7.54 -5.13 4.91
CA GLN A 615 -6.31 -4.33 4.82
C GLN A 615 -6.60 -2.83 4.61
N ALA A 616 -7.65 -2.49 3.87
CA ALA A 616 -8.05 -1.10 3.66
C ALA A 616 -8.49 -0.43 4.96
N GLU A 617 -9.29 -1.13 5.80
CA GLU A 617 -9.67 -0.70 7.14
C GLU A 617 -8.44 -0.51 8.05
N GLY A 618 -7.51 -1.48 8.03
CA GLY A 618 -6.23 -1.37 8.75
C GLY A 618 -5.38 -0.19 8.30
N ALA A 619 -5.31 0.08 6.99
CA ALA A 619 -4.57 1.22 6.43
C ALA A 619 -5.22 2.56 6.79
N ALA A 620 -6.57 2.65 6.74
CA ALA A 620 -7.32 3.83 7.16
C ALA A 620 -7.12 4.14 8.65
N SER A 621 -7.23 3.11 9.50
CA SER A 621 -6.94 3.23 10.93
C SER A 621 -5.52 3.74 11.19
N ALA A 622 -4.50 3.14 10.54
CA ALA A 622 -3.11 3.57 10.70
C ALA A 622 -2.85 5.00 10.19
N ALA A 623 -3.48 5.38 9.07
CA ALA A 623 -3.37 6.72 8.49
C ALA A 623 -4.05 7.79 9.34
N SER A 624 -5.13 7.45 10.06
CA SER A 624 -5.88 8.37 10.93
C SER A 624 -5.10 8.78 12.19
N ILE A 625 -4.24 7.91 12.70
CA ILE A 625 -3.51 8.13 13.97
C ILE A 625 -2.72 9.44 13.99
N PRO A 626 -1.80 9.72 13.04
CA PRO A 626 -1.05 10.99 13.06
C PRO A 626 -1.94 12.21 12.83
N ILE A 627 -3.02 12.08 12.07
CA ILE A 627 -3.96 13.18 11.80
C ILE A 627 -4.73 13.54 13.09
N HIS A 628 -5.24 12.55 13.82
CA HIS A 628 -5.93 12.80 15.09
C HIS A 628 -4.98 13.30 16.19
N LYS A 629 -3.74 12.80 16.23
CA LYS A 629 -2.73 13.29 17.15
C LYS A 629 -2.37 14.75 16.88
N GLY A 630 -2.50 15.21 15.63
CA GLY A 630 -2.24 16.57 15.19
C GLY A 630 -0.76 16.93 15.08
N GLU A 631 0.13 16.05 15.49
CA GLU A 631 1.58 16.22 15.42
C GLU A 631 2.29 14.87 15.24
N VAL A 632 3.47 14.91 14.63
CA VAL A 632 4.36 13.75 14.48
C VAL A 632 5.74 14.10 15.01
N GLU A 633 6.28 13.21 15.82
CA GLU A 633 7.64 13.28 16.32
C GLU A 633 8.62 12.76 15.24
N LEU A 634 9.61 13.57 14.91
CA LEU A 634 10.63 13.24 13.92
C LEU A 634 11.85 12.62 14.60
N GLU A 635 12.37 11.52 14.02
CA GLU A 635 13.62 10.93 14.46
C GLU A 635 14.77 11.94 14.32
N PRO A 636 15.60 12.16 15.37
CA PRO A 636 16.63 13.18 15.37
C PRO A 636 17.91 12.79 14.61
N TYR A 637 17.88 11.69 13.86
CA TYR A 637 19.00 11.23 13.03
C TYR A 637 19.00 11.92 11.66
N PHE A 638 19.36 13.18 11.63
CA PHE A 638 19.42 13.96 10.40
C PHE A 638 20.85 14.50 10.17
N ALA A 639 21.10 14.94 8.93
CA ALA A 639 22.34 15.58 8.55
C ALA A 639 22.45 16.98 9.19
N THR A 640 23.64 17.34 9.63
CA THR A 640 23.95 18.67 10.18
C THR A 640 25.10 19.28 9.40
N CYS A 641 25.00 20.57 9.09
CA CYS A 641 26.05 21.32 8.40
C CYS A 641 27.01 21.98 9.39
N ILE A 642 28.30 21.81 9.15
CA ILE A 642 29.35 22.62 9.78
C ILE A 642 29.58 23.79 8.82
N GLU A 643 28.92 24.91 9.09
CA GLU A 643 28.85 26.04 8.16
C GLU A 643 30.21 26.58 7.78
N GLU A 644 31.18 26.62 8.71
CA GLU A 644 32.55 27.10 8.50
C GLU A 644 33.31 26.28 7.46
N LYS A 645 32.98 24.98 7.32
CA LYS A 645 33.57 24.06 6.36
C LYS A 645 32.80 23.96 5.05
N CYS A 646 31.59 24.51 4.99
CA CYS A 646 30.73 24.40 3.82
C CYS A 646 31.20 25.35 2.70
N ALA A 647 31.60 24.80 1.57
CA ALA A 647 32.01 25.55 0.38
C ALA A 647 30.85 26.00 -0.53
N GLY A 648 29.59 25.69 -0.20
CA GLY A 648 28.43 26.03 -0.99
C GLY A 648 28.34 25.35 -2.37
N CYS A 649 29.07 24.27 -2.61
CA CYS A 649 29.22 23.65 -3.92
C CYS A 649 27.95 22.91 -4.44
N GLY A 650 26.93 22.67 -3.62
CA GLY A 650 25.66 22.06 -3.99
C GLY A 650 25.69 20.55 -4.29
N MET A 651 26.84 19.88 -4.21
CA MET A 651 26.92 18.43 -4.50
C MET A 651 25.96 17.61 -3.64
N CYS A 652 25.88 17.90 -2.34
CA CYS A 652 24.99 17.22 -1.40
C CYS A 652 23.49 17.39 -1.77
N VAL A 653 23.10 18.53 -2.33
CA VAL A 653 21.72 18.82 -2.77
C VAL A 653 21.34 17.89 -3.92
N ASN A 654 22.21 17.79 -4.94
CA ASN A 654 21.98 16.96 -6.12
C ASN A 654 21.99 15.44 -5.81
N LEU A 655 22.73 15.02 -4.77
CA LEU A 655 22.84 13.62 -4.37
C LEU A 655 21.74 13.16 -3.40
N CYS A 656 20.97 14.09 -2.82
CA CYS A 656 19.96 13.74 -1.82
C CYS A 656 18.72 13.08 -2.46
N PRO A 657 18.49 11.75 -2.24
CA PRO A 657 17.35 11.07 -2.85
C PRO A 657 16.00 11.50 -2.25
N TYR A 658 16.03 12.24 -1.12
CA TYR A 658 14.84 12.71 -0.42
C TYR A 658 14.58 14.22 -0.60
N SER A 659 15.38 14.90 -1.40
CA SER A 659 15.29 16.36 -1.60
C SER A 659 15.23 17.12 -0.26
N ALA A 660 15.98 16.65 0.73
CA ALA A 660 16.02 17.20 2.08
C ALA A 660 17.02 18.35 2.25
N LEU A 661 17.83 18.63 1.24
CA LEU A 661 18.93 19.59 1.30
C LEU A 661 18.71 20.72 0.30
N SER A 662 19.04 21.94 0.69
CA SER A 662 19.02 23.13 -0.16
C SER A 662 20.26 23.97 0.12
N LEU A 663 20.60 24.89 -0.79
CA LEU A 663 21.56 25.96 -0.52
C LEU A 663 20.78 27.20 -0.12
N VAL A 664 21.24 27.86 0.91
CA VAL A 664 20.72 29.15 1.38
C VAL A 664 21.88 30.18 1.49
N GLU A 665 21.58 31.42 1.23
CA GLU A 665 22.55 32.48 1.44
C GLU A 665 22.60 32.87 2.92
N LYS A 666 23.79 32.82 3.51
CA LYS A 666 24.05 33.24 4.87
C LYS A 666 25.39 33.94 4.96
N ASP A 667 25.40 35.13 5.51
CA ASP A 667 26.60 35.99 5.64
C ASP A 667 27.37 36.15 4.32
N GLY A 668 26.64 36.33 3.20
CA GLY A 668 27.22 36.57 1.86
C GLY A 668 27.81 35.33 1.18
N ARG A 669 27.57 34.14 1.70
CA ARG A 669 27.99 32.86 1.09
C ARG A 669 26.86 31.84 1.06
N GLN A 670 26.93 30.95 0.09
CA GLN A 670 26.01 29.81 0.02
C GLN A 670 26.42 28.74 1.03
N VAL A 671 25.45 28.28 1.86
CA VAL A 671 25.66 27.17 2.80
C VAL A 671 24.54 26.16 2.67
N MET A 672 24.83 24.90 2.98
CA MET A 672 23.83 23.83 2.97
C MET A 672 22.90 23.96 4.17
N GLN A 673 21.59 23.92 3.88
CA GLN A 673 20.53 23.83 4.87
C GLN A 673 19.79 22.50 4.75
N VAL A 674 19.44 21.92 5.90
CA VAL A 674 18.70 20.67 5.98
C VAL A 674 17.23 20.93 6.32
N THR A 675 16.32 20.37 5.55
CA THR A 675 14.92 20.22 5.95
C THR A 675 14.83 18.91 6.76
N GLU A 676 14.95 19.00 8.07
CA GLU A 676 15.07 17.85 8.98
C GLU A 676 13.94 16.83 8.79
N ALA A 677 12.72 17.31 8.59
CA ALA A 677 11.54 16.48 8.38
C ALA A 677 11.57 15.60 7.10
N LYS A 678 12.33 16.04 6.08
CA LYS A 678 12.57 15.26 4.85
C LYS A 678 13.78 14.33 5.00
N CYS A 679 14.72 14.64 5.89
CA CYS A 679 15.95 13.89 6.03
C CYS A 679 15.70 12.49 6.64
N LYS A 680 16.16 11.43 5.97
CA LYS A 680 16.06 10.04 6.45
C LYS A 680 17.36 9.51 7.08
N GLY A 681 18.32 10.37 7.36
CA GLY A 681 19.55 9.95 8.00
C GLY A 681 20.45 8.99 7.21
N CYS A 682 20.28 8.89 5.89
CA CYS A 682 20.97 7.89 5.06
C CYS A 682 22.47 8.08 4.91
N GLY A 683 23.02 9.25 5.28
CA GLY A 683 24.47 9.53 5.28
C GLY A 683 25.10 9.82 3.91
N THR A 684 24.40 9.66 2.79
CA THR A 684 24.94 9.85 1.43
C THR A 684 25.63 11.21 1.27
N CYS A 685 24.99 12.29 1.75
CA CYS A 685 25.54 13.65 1.66
C CYS A 685 26.84 13.80 2.49
N GLY A 686 26.96 13.16 3.67
CA GLY A 686 28.14 13.20 4.51
C GLY A 686 29.32 12.48 3.86
N GLY A 687 29.08 11.28 3.28
CA GLY A 687 30.11 10.50 2.60
C GLY A 687 30.66 11.15 1.33
N PHE A 688 29.86 11.97 0.64
CA PHE A 688 30.27 12.67 -0.58
C PHE A 688 30.70 14.13 -0.37
N CYS A 689 30.67 14.66 0.84
CA CYS A 689 31.09 16.04 1.10
C CYS A 689 32.61 16.20 1.04
N PRO A 690 33.20 16.86 0.03
CA PRO A 690 34.66 16.95 -0.10
C PRO A 690 35.30 17.79 1.01
N GLY A 691 34.56 18.73 1.58
CA GLY A 691 35.03 19.58 2.69
C GLY A 691 34.80 18.96 4.07
N GLY A 692 34.18 17.77 4.17
CA GLY A 692 33.83 17.16 5.46
C GLY A 692 32.89 18.05 6.30
N ALA A 693 32.08 18.88 5.60
CA ALA A 693 31.21 19.86 6.24
C ALA A 693 29.87 19.27 6.73
N ILE A 694 29.59 18.01 6.43
CA ILE A 694 28.32 17.37 6.79
C ILE A 694 28.59 16.15 7.66
N TRP A 695 27.90 16.11 8.76
CA TRP A 695 27.88 14.93 9.63
C TRP A 695 26.45 14.45 9.85
N MET A 696 26.31 13.24 10.35
CA MET A 696 25.03 12.68 10.77
C MET A 696 25.00 12.59 12.29
N ASN A 697 23.90 12.98 12.91
CA ASN A 697 23.72 12.80 14.35
C ASN A 697 23.89 11.32 14.72
N HIS A 698 24.75 11.03 15.72
CA HIS A 698 25.18 9.70 16.15
C HIS A 698 25.96 8.85 15.13
N PHE A 699 26.35 9.45 13.98
CA PHE A 699 27.21 8.86 12.97
C PHE A 699 28.28 9.86 12.51
N ALA A 700 28.75 10.70 13.44
CA ALA A 700 29.85 11.63 13.18
C ALA A 700 31.18 10.87 13.02
N THR A 701 32.13 11.44 12.27
CA THR A 701 33.43 10.82 12.00
C THR A 701 34.14 10.27 13.27
N PRO A 702 34.19 11.00 14.41
CA PRO A 702 34.81 10.45 15.62
C PRO A 702 34.13 9.19 16.16
N GLN A 703 32.77 9.08 16.02
CA GLN A 703 32.03 7.91 16.46
C GLN A 703 32.29 6.71 15.54
N ILE A 704 32.43 6.94 14.23
CA ILE A 704 32.76 5.88 13.26
C ILE A 704 34.20 5.41 13.44
N VAL A 705 35.16 6.34 13.61
CA VAL A 705 36.57 6.03 13.84
C VAL A 705 36.73 5.21 15.13
N ALA A 706 36.04 5.60 16.23
CA ALA A 706 36.08 4.84 17.47
C ALA A 706 35.58 3.39 17.32
N GLN A 707 34.61 3.15 16.45
CA GLN A 707 34.13 1.79 16.14
C GLN A 707 35.19 0.99 15.36
N ILE A 708 35.84 1.64 14.36
CA ILE A 708 36.92 1.02 13.58
C ILE A 708 38.11 0.69 14.47
N ASP A 709 38.56 1.63 15.29
CA ASP A 709 39.66 1.42 16.23
C ASP A 709 39.34 0.30 17.22
N ALA A 710 38.13 0.29 17.77
CA ALA A 710 37.66 -0.78 18.64
C ALA A 710 37.65 -2.15 17.94
N PHE A 711 37.30 -2.22 16.65
CA PHE A 711 37.37 -3.46 15.88
C PHE A 711 38.82 -3.93 15.69
N LEU A 712 39.73 -3.03 15.29
CA LEU A 712 41.12 -3.36 15.01
C LEU A 712 41.89 -3.82 16.26
N LEU A 713 41.64 -3.19 17.42
CA LEU A 713 42.29 -3.57 18.71
C LEU A 713 41.94 -5.00 19.16
N GLY A 714 40.90 -5.64 18.62
CA GLY A 714 40.55 -7.02 18.93
C GLY A 714 41.33 -8.06 18.11
N GLY A 715 42.05 -7.64 17.08
CA GLY A 715 42.88 -8.53 16.26
C GLY A 715 44.31 -8.76 16.78
N GLU A 716 44.71 -8.10 17.87
CA GLU A 716 46.06 -8.18 18.46
C GLU A 716 46.15 -9.03 19.74
N GLN A 717 45.12 -9.82 20.08
CA GLN A 717 45.11 -10.72 21.25
C GLN A 717 45.11 -12.18 20.84
#